data_88ffdabdb65601d5545585a90264a016
#
_entry.id   88ffdabdb65601d5545585a90264a016
#
_cell.length_a   1.000
_cell.length_b   1.000
_cell.length_c   1.000
_cell.angle_alpha   90.00
_cell.angle_beta   90.00
_cell.angle_gamma   90.00
#
_symmetry.space_group_name_H-M   'P 1'
#
loop_
_entity.id
_entity.type
_entity.pdbx_description
1 polymer ?
#
loop_
_entity_poly.entity_id
_entity_poly.type
_entity_poly.pdbx_seq_one_letter_code
_entity_poly.pdbx_strand_id
1 'polypeptide(L)'
;MEYKDTLLMPKTDFPMRGNLPNKEPEWQAKWEEEKLYEKIQEKNAGRPTYILHDGPPYANGELHMGHALNKTIKDIIVRYKSMAGFRSPYVPGWDTHGLPIETAIAKKGVKRKEMSIAEFRKLCAEYAMKQVDGQRTGFKRLGINGDWENPYITLLPEYEAEQIKVFGEMAKKGYIYKGKKPVYWSPSSESALAEAEIEYQDKTSASIFVAFKVTDGKGVLDEGTNIVIWTTTPWTIPANMGITVNPDLDYVVIESAGEKYVVAEALLPSLREKLGFEDATVVKTVRGSELDRVVTKHPFYDRDSLVMNGEHATADAGTGAVHTAPGHGEDDFLIGKKYDLEVLAPLDDRGVFTEEAPGFEGVFYDTANKMVTEKLEEVGALLKMEFITHSYPHDWRTKKPVIFRATAQWFASIDAFRDDLLAAVKGVNWTPTWGETRLFNMVRDRGDWVISRQRAWGVPLPIFYAENGEAIITDETINHISELFREHGSNVWFERDVKDLLPAGFTHPGSPNGEFTKETDIMDVWFDSGSSHQAVLNARPELSRPADLYMEGSDQYRGWFNSSLTTAVAITGEAPYRNVLSHGFALDGEGRKMSKSLGNTLLPGKVIKQLGADIVRLWVASVDYQADVRVSDEILKQVSEVYRKIRNTMRFLLGNINDFHPTTNAVSYENLREVDKYMLIKLNDLVKNVKDSYEAFEFSTIYHQINNFCTVELSQFYMDFAKDVVYIEAADSHDRRAMQTVFYEAVVTLTKLLAPILPHTTEEVWNSLIGEGVESIHLQDLPEVKVLADSEEITAKWDAFMQIRDNVQKALEFARNEKLIGKSMLAKVTLYVDGEAKTLFDSLEGDFAQLFIVSDFELVEGLENAPESAFKSNQVAVQITVAEGETCERCRVVKKDVGVNPNHPTLCGRCADIVVKHYEA
;
A
#
# COMPACT_ATOMS: atom_id res chain seq x y z
N MET A 1 46.49 35.84 -25.95
CA MET A 1 45.73 34.65 -25.55
C MET A 1 45.67 34.59 -24.02
N GLU A 2 44.52 34.56 -23.44
CA GLU A 2 44.37 34.32 -22.00
C GLU A 2 44.30 32.78 -21.75
N TYR A 3 45.11 32.27 -20.83
CA TYR A 3 45.18 30.82 -20.60
C TYR A 3 43.85 30.19 -20.15
N LYS A 4 43.00 30.97 -19.49
CA LYS A 4 41.65 30.50 -19.13
C LYS A 4 40.81 30.10 -20.35
N ASP A 5 41.08 30.68 -21.53
CA ASP A 5 40.34 30.38 -22.76
C ASP A 5 40.79 29.05 -23.40
N THR A 6 41.89 28.49 -22.93
CA THR A 6 42.39 27.16 -23.34
C THR A 6 41.90 26.02 -22.48
N LEU A 7 41.14 26.30 -21.42
CA LEU A 7 40.55 25.29 -20.56
C LEU A 7 39.26 24.72 -21.19
N LEU A 8 39.09 23.41 -21.10
CA LEU A 8 37.93 22.71 -21.63
C LEU A 8 36.86 22.60 -20.54
N MET A 9 36.23 23.75 -20.27
CA MET A 9 35.20 23.85 -19.25
C MET A 9 33.92 23.15 -19.68
N PRO A 10 33.11 22.60 -18.72
CA PRO A 10 31.88 21.91 -19.03
C PRO A 10 30.86 22.84 -19.75
N LYS A 11 30.17 22.27 -20.74
CA LYS A 11 29.09 22.93 -21.48
C LYS A 11 27.91 21.99 -21.62
N THR A 12 26.73 22.42 -21.21
CA THR A 12 25.50 21.68 -21.41
C THR A 12 24.30 22.63 -21.37
N ASP A 13 23.27 22.31 -22.15
CA ASP A 13 21.98 22.98 -22.11
C ASP A 13 21.09 22.44 -20.96
N PHE A 14 21.51 21.35 -20.32
CA PHE A 14 20.79 20.79 -19.20
C PHE A 14 20.78 21.75 -18.00
N PRO A 15 19.62 22.26 -17.57
CA PRO A 15 19.55 23.30 -16.55
C PRO A 15 19.99 22.80 -15.17
N MET A 16 20.63 23.68 -14.41
CA MET A 16 21.00 23.39 -13.00
C MET A 16 19.77 23.17 -12.15
N ARG A 17 18.73 23.96 -12.33
CA ARG A 17 17.46 23.84 -11.59
C ARG A 17 16.48 23.00 -12.38
N GLY A 18 15.81 22.07 -11.71
CA GLY A 18 14.81 21.19 -12.31
C GLY A 18 13.59 21.93 -12.84
N ASN A 19 13.12 22.94 -12.10
CA ASN A 19 11.88 23.65 -12.43
C ASN A 19 10.72 22.67 -12.72
N LEU A 20 10.66 21.62 -11.95
CA LEU A 20 9.78 20.47 -12.16
C LEU A 20 8.29 20.85 -12.29
N PRO A 21 7.73 21.73 -11.44
CA PRO A 21 6.33 22.10 -11.56
C PRO A 21 5.94 22.64 -12.95
N ASN A 22 6.84 23.29 -13.64
CA ASN A 22 6.61 23.87 -14.97
C ASN A 22 7.06 22.94 -16.11
N LYS A 23 8.12 22.17 -15.91
CA LYS A 23 8.70 21.29 -16.93
C LYS A 23 7.95 19.96 -17.09
N GLU A 24 7.50 19.38 -15.99
CA GLU A 24 6.81 18.10 -16.03
C GLU A 24 5.55 18.11 -16.91
N PRO A 25 4.68 19.13 -16.84
CA PRO A 25 3.53 19.21 -17.76
C PRO A 25 3.91 19.24 -19.24
N GLU A 26 5.02 19.85 -19.60
CA GLU A 26 5.52 19.87 -20.98
C GLU A 26 5.91 18.45 -21.45
N TRP A 27 6.62 17.70 -20.60
CA TRP A 27 6.96 16.30 -20.88
C TRP A 27 5.74 15.42 -20.98
N GLN A 28 4.78 15.57 -20.08
CA GLN A 28 3.54 14.83 -20.07
C GLN A 28 2.70 15.08 -21.32
N ALA A 29 2.60 16.33 -21.77
CA ALA A 29 1.92 16.70 -23.00
C ALA A 29 2.60 16.07 -24.23
N LYS A 30 3.93 16.07 -24.28
CA LYS A 30 4.71 15.43 -25.34
C LYS A 30 4.48 13.92 -25.38
N TRP A 31 4.50 13.26 -24.24
CA TRP A 31 4.23 11.81 -24.15
C TRP A 31 2.83 11.45 -24.62
N GLU A 32 1.85 12.26 -24.31
CA GLU A 32 0.47 12.05 -24.74
C GLU A 32 0.33 12.25 -26.26
N GLU A 33 0.91 13.30 -26.82
CA GLU A 33 0.91 13.58 -28.26
C GLU A 33 1.63 12.46 -29.05
N GLU A 34 2.74 11.97 -28.55
CA GLU A 34 3.54 10.91 -29.17
C GLU A 34 3.00 9.51 -28.87
N LYS A 35 1.95 9.38 -28.06
CA LYS A 35 1.35 8.10 -27.64
C LYS A 35 2.38 7.15 -27.01
N LEU A 36 3.10 7.63 -26.02
CA LEU A 36 4.20 6.92 -25.40
C LEU A 36 3.75 5.57 -24.81
N TYR A 37 2.60 5.52 -24.12
CA TYR A 37 2.10 4.29 -23.54
C TYR A 37 1.94 3.19 -24.62
N GLU A 38 1.28 3.54 -25.72
CA GLU A 38 1.04 2.62 -26.84
C GLU A 38 2.36 2.16 -27.49
N LYS A 39 3.31 3.07 -27.65
CA LYS A 39 4.64 2.75 -28.18
C LYS A 39 5.42 1.78 -27.28
N ILE A 40 5.30 1.92 -25.97
CA ILE A 40 5.92 1.00 -25.01
C ILE A 40 5.30 -0.40 -25.17
N GLN A 41 3.98 -0.48 -25.31
CA GLN A 41 3.31 -1.76 -25.54
C GLN A 41 3.73 -2.40 -26.86
N GLU A 42 3.81 -1.64 -27.94
CA GLU A 42 4.28 -2.12 -29.25
C GLU A 42 5.72 -2.61 -29.21
N LYS A 43 6.61 -1.86 -28.57
CA LYS A 43 8.01 -2.26 -28.39
C LYS A 43 8.12 -3.61 -27.70
N ASN A 44 7.30 -3.85 -26.70
CA ASN A 44 7.34 -5.07 -25.89
C ASN A 44 6.44 -6.20 -26.41
N ALA A 45 5.80 -6.01 -27.57
CA ALA A 45 4.99 -7.03 -28.20
C ALA A 45 5.81 -8.32 -28.43
N GLY A 46 5.24 -9.47 -28.09
CA GLY A 46 5.91 -10.77 -28.18
C GLY A 46 6.84 -11.12 -27.02
N ARG A 47 7.12 -10.19 -26.12
CA ARG A 47 7.86 -10.46 -24.90
C ARG A 47 6.95 -11.11 -23.84
N PRO A 48 7.52 -11.80 -22.84
CA PRO A 48 6.71 -12.34 -21.73
C PRO A 48 5.89 -11.23 -21.07
N THR A 49 4.68 -11.55 -20.64
CA THR A 49 3.80 -10.58 -19.99
C THR A 49 4.04 -10.52 -18.48
N TYR A 50 3.90 -9.32 -17.94
CA TYR A 50 3.81 -9.11 -16.50
C TYR A 50 2.62 -8.20 -16.21
N ILE A 51 1.58 -8.77 -15.62
CA ILE A 51 0.31 -8.11 -15.38
C ILE A 51 0.22 -7.67 -13.92
N LEU A 52 0.29 -6.37 -13.69
CA LEU A 52 -0.09 -5.74 -12.43
C LEU A 52 -1.53 -5.26 -12.59
N HIS A 53 -2.44 -5.84 -11.82
CA HIS A 53 -3.84 -5.47 -11.86
C HIS A 53 -4.11 -4.34 -10.85
N ASP A 54 -4.64 -3.23 -11.35
CA ASP A 54 -4.95 -2.07 -10.51
C ASP A 54 -6.19 -2.32 -9.67
N GLY A 55 -6.07 -2.20 -8.35
CA GLY A 55 -7.21 -2.16 -7.46
C GLY A 55 -7.94 -0.83 -7.60
N PRO A 56 -9.26 -0.85 -7.73
CA PRO A 56 -10.00 0.35 -8.08
C PRO A 56 -10.19 1.27 -6.87
N PRO A 57 -9.59 2.47 -6.85
CA PRO A 57 -9.93 3.45 -5.82
C PRO A 57 -11.39 3.89 -5.95
N TYR A 58 -11.99 4.32 -4.84
CA TYR A 58 -13.32 4.91 -4.88
C TYR A 58 -13.32 6.22 -5.64
N ALA A 59 -14.31 6.39 -6.51
CA ALA A 59 -14.54 7.60 -7.28
C ALA A 59 -15.19 8.69 -6.40
N ASN A 60 -14.52 9.09 -5.35
CA ASN A 60 -15.00 10.10 -4.42
C ASN A 60 -13.86 10.81 -3.71
N GLY A 61 -13.83 12.14 -3.82
CA GLY A 61 -12.87 13.00 -3.15
C GLY A 61 -11.57 13.24 -3.91
N GLU A 62 -10.77 14.12 -3.36
CA GLU A 62 -9.44 14.46 -3.87
C GLU A 62 -8.43 13.36 -3.54
N LEU A 63 -7.37 13.29 -4.34
CA LEU A 63 -6.24 12.41 -4.07
C LEU A 63 -5.54 12.81 -2.77
N HIS A 64 -5.18 11.82 -1.97
CA HIS A 64 -4.35 12.00 -0.77
C HIS A 64 -2.99 11.31 -0.94
N MET A 65 -2.10 11.47 0.03
CA MET A 65 -0.74 10.91 -0.05
C MET A 65 -0.72 9.39 -0.14
N GLY A 66 -1.72 8.71 0.42
CA GLY A 66 -1.89 7.27 0.25
C GLY A 66 -2.11 6.85 -1.20
N HIS A 67 -2.90 7.61 -1.96
CA HIS A 67 -3.07 7.41 -3.40
C HIS A 67 -1.76 7.63 -4.16
N ALA A 68 -1.03 8.68 -3.81
CA ALA A 68 0.26 8.98 -4.44
C ALA A 68 1.29 7.87 -4.17
N LEU A 69 1.35 7.36 -2.95
CA LEU A 69 2.18 6.23 -2.56
C LEU A 69 1.83 4.98 -3.39
N ASN A 70 0.56 4.60 -3.38
CA ASN A 70 0.05 3.41 -4.08
C ASN A 70 0.34 3.44 -5.59
N LYS A 71 -0.11 4.48 -6.26
CA LYS A 71 0.03 4.58 -7.72
C LYS A 71 1.49 4.74 -8.16
N THR A 72 2.30 5.45 -7.39
CA THR A 72 3.72 5.61 -7.70
C THR A 72 4.46 4.28 -7.60
N ILE A 73 4.22 3.49 -6.56
CA ILE A 73 4.81 2.14 -6.44
C ILE A 73 4.42 1.28 -7.64
N LYS A 74 3.16 1.26 -8.00
CA LYS A 74 2.67 0.53 -9.18
C LYS A 74 3.37 0.98 -10.45
N ASP A 75 3.49 2.27 -10.66
CA ASP A 75 4.13 2.83 -11.85
C ASP A 75 5.61 2.51 -11.92
N ILE A 76 6.32 2.57 -10.80
CA ILE A 76 7.73 2.14 -10.71
C ILE A 76 7.86 0.68 -11.16
N ILE A 77 7.02 -0.20 -10.65
CA ILE A 77 7.04 -1.63 -11.00
C ILE A 77 6.75 -1.84 -12.48
N VAL A 78 5.70 -1.22 -13.01
CA VAL A 78 5.31 -1.36 -14.43
C VAL A 78 6.39 -0.81 -15.36
N ARG A 79 6.95 0.37 -15.07
CA ARG A 79 8.05 0.95 -15.84
C ARG A 79 9.30 0.07 -15.79
N TYR A 80 9.65 -0.40 -14.59
CA TYR A 80 10.78 -1.33 -14.45
C TYR A 80 10.58 -2.60 -15.28
N LYS A 81 9.43 -3.26 -15.17
CA LYS A 81 9.14 -4.48 -15.94
C LYS A 81 9.17 -4.23 -17.44
N SER A 82 8.63 -3.11 -17.90
CA SER A 82 8.67 -2.72 -19.33
C SER A 82 10.11 -2.55 -19.84
N MET A 83 10.98 -1.99 -19.02
CA MET A 83 12.41 -1.82 -19.36
C MET A 83 13.23 -3.11 -19.14
N ALA A 84 12.70 -4.04 -18.36
CA ALA A 84 13.37 -5.31 -18.03
C ALA A 84 13.02 -6.46 -19.00
N GLY A 85 12.33 -6.17 -20.09
CA GLY A 85 12.03 -7.15 -21.13
C GLY A 85 10.66 -7.78 -21.04
N PHE A 86 9.70 -7.16 -20.36
CA PHE A 86 8.33 -7.64 -20.27
C PHE A 86 7.36 -6.71 -21.00
N ARG A 87 6.28 -7.28 -21.50
CA ARG A 87 5.10 -6.51 -21.86
C ARG A 87 4.23 -6.38 -20.62
N SER A 88 4.12 -5.18 -20.10
CA SER A 88 3.41 -4.88 -18.86
C SER A 88 2.36 -3.80 -19.09
N PRO A 89 1.19 -4.15 -19.64
CA PRO A 89 0.09 -3.19 -19.79
C PRO A 89 -0.47 -2.83 -18.40
N TYR A 90 -0.85 -1.55 -18.25
CA TYR A 90 -1.46 -1.05 -17.05
C TYR A 90 -2.81 -0.41 -17.37
N VAL A 91 -3.88 -1.06 -16.90
CA VAL A 91 -5.25 -0.58 -17.05
C VAL A 91 -5.73 -0.05 -15.71
N PRO A 92 -5.81 1.27 -15.52
CA PRO A 92 -6.31 1.85 -14.26
C PRO A 92 -7.79 1.55 -14.09
N GLY A 93 -8.23 1.47 -12.84
CA GLY A 93 -9.62 1.19 -12.53
C GLY A 93 -10.22 2.14 -11.50
N TRP A 94 -11.54 2.19 -11.45
CA TRP A 94 -12.30 2.91 -10.43
C TRP A 94 -13.49 2.11 -9.95
N ASP A 95 -13.71 2.17 -8.64
CA ASP A 95 -14.90 1.67 -7.97
C ASP A 95 -15.88 2.84 -7.81
N THR A 96 -17.06 2.71 -8.41
CA THR A 96 -17.99 3.83 -8.57
C THR A 96 -19.34 3.63 -7.89
N HIS A 97 -19.57 2.46 -7.29
CA HIS A 97 -20.84 2.15 -6.63
C HIS A 97 -20.73 2.28 -5.10
N GLY A 98 -21.87 2.25 -4.46
CA GLY A 98 -21.99 2.10 -3.03
C GLY A 98 -22.32 3.35 -2.26
N LEU A 99 -22.39 3.19 -0.96
CA LEU A 99 -22.79 4.21 0.01
C LEU A 99 -21.94 5.49 -0.01
N PRO A 100 -20.63 5.47 -0.29
CA PRO A 100 -19.85 6.71 -0.33
C PRO A 100 -20.39 7.75 -1.30
N ILE A 101 -20.83 7.30 -2.47
CA ILE A 101 -21.41 8.19 -3.50
C ILE A 101 -22.82 8.65 -3.09
N GLU A 102 -23.66 7.75 -2.60
CA GLU A 102 -25.00 8.11 -2.11
C GLU A 102 -24.91 9.14 -0.98
N THR A 103 -23.97 8.97 -0.05
CA THR A 103 -23.74 9.91 1.06
C THR A 103 -23.29 11.28 0.54
N ALA A 104 -22.38 11.31 -0.43
CA ALA A 104 -21.91 12.56 -1.02
C ALA A 104 -23.04 13.33 -1.72
N ILE A 105 -23.91 12.62 -2.45
CA ILE A 105 -25.08 13.18 -3.12
C ILE A 105 -26.09 13.72 -2.09
N ALA A 106 -26.33 12.96 -1.01
CA ALA A 106 -27.24 13.39 0.06
C ALA A 106 -26.76 14.68 0.75
N LYS A 107 -25.45 14.82 0.97
CA LYS A 107 -24.85 16.05 1.52
C LYS A 107 -25.05 17.28 0.62
N LYS A 108 -25.29 17.08 -0.66
CA LYS A 108 -25.60 18.16 -1.61
C LYS A 108 -27.10 18.52 -1.65
N GLY A 109 -27.90 17.94 -0.77
CA GLY A 109 -29.33 18.22 -0.63
C GLY A 109 -30.25 17.36 -1.49
N VAL A 110 -29.74 16.35 -2.17
CA VAL A 110 -30.53 15.40 -2.95
C VAL A 110 -31.23 14.42 -2.01
N LYS A 111 -32.57 14.32 -2.13
CA LYS A 111 -33.38 13.42 -1.32
C LYS A 111 -33.83 12.22 -2.17
N ARG A 112 -33.24 11.06 -1.89
CA ARG A 112 -33.50 9.82 -2.61
C ARG A 112 -34.98 9.46 -2.72
N LYS A 113 -35.73 9.68 -1.63
CA LYS A 113 -37.15 9.28 -1.54
C LYS A 113 -38.12 10.15 -2.35
N GLU A 114 -37.62 11.30 -2.85
CA GLU A 114 -38.42 12.25 -3.62
C GLU A 114 -38.34 12.02 -5.15
N MET A 115 -37.57 11.03 -5.60
CA MET A 115 -37.37 10.71 -7.02
C MET A 115 -37.40 9.22 -7.27
N SER A 116 -37.51 8.83 -8.57
CA SER A 116 -37.38 7.41 -8.92
C SER A 116 -35.97 6.90 -8.67
N ILE A 117 -35.85 5.59 -8.47
CA ILE A 117 -34.54 4.95 -8.27
C ILE A 117 -33.63 5.18 -9.49
N ALA A 118 -34.20 5.07 -10.71
CA ALA A 118 -33.45 5.29 -11.94
C ALA A 118 -32.88 6.72 -12.03
N GLU A 119 -33.67 7.73 -11.68
CA GLU A 119 -33.22 9.13 -11.66
C GLU A 119 -32.11 9.36 -10.65
N PHE A 120 -32.26 8.81 -9.44
CA PHE A 120 -31.23 8.88 -8.39
C PHE A 120 -29.93 8.21 -8.84
N ARG A 121 -30.01 7.03 -9.46
CA ARG A 121 -28.86 6.31 -9.99
C ARG A 121 -28.12 7.11 -11.05
N LYS A 122 -28.84 7.82 -11.93
CA LYS A 122 -28.21 8.73 -12.94
C LYS A 122 -27.40 9.83 -12.27
N LEU A 123 -27.92 10.45 -11.21
CA LEU A 123 -27.20 11.46 -10.45
C LEU A 123 -25.93 10.89 -9.80
N CYS A 124 -26.02 9.69 -9.25
CA CYS A 124 -24.86 8.98 -8.70
C CYS A 124 -23.80 8.70 -9.76
N ALA A 125 -24.21 8.23 -10.93
CA ALA A 125 -23.31 7.96 -12.05
C ALA A 125 -22.60 9.23 -12.55
N GLU A 126 -23.32 10.32 -12.71
CA GLU A 126 -22.76 11.61 -13.12
C GLU A 126 -21.74 12.12 -12.10
N TYR A 127 -22.07 12.04 -10.82
CA TYR A 127 -21.14 12.41 -9.74
C TYR A 127 -19.88 11.55 -9.78
N ALA A 128 -20.04 10.23 -9.87
CA ALA A 128 -18.92 9.30 -9.90
C ALA A 128 -17.99 9.55 -11.10
N MET A 129 -18.54 9.74 -12.29
CA MET A 129 -17.74 10.01 -13.50
C MET A 129 -16.98 11.33 -13.40
N LYS A 130 -17.55 12.33 -12.77
CA LYS A 130 -16.87 13.61 -12.52
C LYS A 130 -15.69 13.42 -11.54
N GLN A 131 -15.85 12.58 -10.52
CA GLN A 131 -14.77 12.25 -9.60
C GLN A 131 -13.67 11.44 -10.30
N VAL A 132 -14.04 10.50 -11.16
CA VAL A 132 -13.09 9.75 -12.01
C VAL A 132 -12.23 10.70 -12.83
N ASP A 133 -12.85 11.66 -13.51
CA ASP A 133 -12.11 12.62 -14.35
C ASP A 133 -11.14 13.47 -13.54
N GLY A 134 -11.53 13.93 -12.36
CA GLY A 134 -10.66 14.67 -11.45
C GLY A 134 -9.47 13.85 -10.94
N GLN A 135 -9.72 12.63 -10.52
CA GLN A 135 -8.68 11.72 -10.04
C GLN A 135 -7.74 11.28 -11.17
N ARG A 136 -8.28 11.02 -12.36
CA ARG A 136 -7.49 10.71 -13.56
C ARG A 136 -6.49 11.82 -13.86
N THR A 137 -6.91 13.05 -13.83
CA THR A 137 -6.06 14.22 -14.03
C THR A 137 -4.93 14.26 -12.99
N GLY A 138 -5.25 14.00 -11.73
CA GLY A 138 -4.28 13.96 -10.64
C GLY A 138 -3.26 12.84 -10.79
N PHE A 139 -3.68 11.64 -11.16
CA PHE A 139 -2.77 10.51 -11.39
C PHE A 139 -1.88 10.74 -12.61
N LYS A 140 -2.42 11.26 -13.69
CA LYS A 140 -1.63 11.62 -14.88
C LYS A 140 -0.59 12.67 -14.53
N ARG A 141 -0.96 13.65 -13.71
CA ARG A 141 -0.03 14.70 -13.27
C ARG A 141 1.12 14.16 -12.42
N LEU A 142 0.89 13.05 -11.69
CA LEU A 142 1.93 12.37 -10.94
C LEU A 142 2.92 11.59 -11.83
N GLY A 143 2.63 11.50 -13.12
CA GLY A 143 3.48 10.83 -14.10
C GLY A 143 3.18 9.33 -14.27
N ILE A 144 2.05 8.87 -13.78
CA ILE A 144 1.64 7.46 -13.89
C ILE A 144 1.35 7.12 -15.36
N ASN A 145 2.03 6.11 -15.88
CA ASN A 145 1.89 5.65 -17.25
C ASN A 145 0.88 4.51 -17.33
N GLY A 146 -0.13 4.64 -18.19
CA GLY A 146 -1.19 3.65 -18.30
C GLY A 146 -2.18 3.95 -19.41
N ASP A 147 -3.15 3.07 -19.60
CA ASP A 147 -4.24 3.25 -20.56
C ASP A 147 -5.35 4.10 -19.95
N TRP A 148 -5.09 5.39 -19.83
CA TRP A 148 -6.00 6.35 -19.19
C TRP A 148 -7.27 6.64 -19.99
N GLU A 149 -7.28 6.35 -21.30
CA GLU A 149 -8.44 6.55 -22.16
C GLU A 149 -9.44 5.39 -22.06
N ASN A 150 -8.96 4.19 -21.70
CA ASN A 150 -9.77 2.99 -21.60
C ASN A 150 -9.66 2.33 -20.22
N PRO A 151 -9.87 3.08 -19.11
CA PRO A 151 -9.84 2.49 -17.79
C PRO A 151 -11.00 1.52 -17.60
N TYR A 152 -10.90 0.63 -16.62
CA TYR A 152 -12.09 -0.09 -16.20
C TYR A 152 -12.82 0.71 -15.10
N ILE A 153 -14.13 0.73 -15.17
CA ILE A 153 -14.98 1.47 -14.24
C ILE A 153 -16.16 0.57 -13.92
N THR A 154 -16.40 0.31 -12.65
CA THR A 154 -17.41 -0.69 -12.24
C THR A 154 -18.84 -0.35 -12.68
N LEU A 155 -19.14 0.92 -12.95
CA LEU A 155 -20.46 1.34 -13.47
C LEU A 155 -20.62 1.17 -14.98
N LEU A 156 -19.56 0.84 -15.73
CA LEU A 156 -19.68 0.66 -17.16
C LEU A 156 -20.51 -0.58 -17.49
N PRO A 157 -21.34 -0.53 -18.53
CA PRO A 157 -22.23 -1.64 -18.90
C PRO A 157 -21.54 -2.99 -19.10
N GLU A 158 -20.39 -2.99 -19.76
CA GLU A 158 -19.61 -4.21 -19.99
C GLU A 158 -19.06 -4.81 -18.69
N TYR A 159 -18.71 -3.99 -17.71
CA TYR A 159 -18.27 -4.45 -16.40
C TYR A 159 -19.44 -5.07 -15.61
N GLU A 160 -20.56 -4.39 -15.57
CA GLU A 160 -21.76 -4.86 -14.88
C GLU A 160 -22.25 -6.19 -15.48
N ALA A 161 -22.19 -6.33 -16.81
CA ALA A 161 -22.57 -7.56 -17.49
C ALA A 161 -21.70 -8.76 -17.05
N GLU A 162 -20.38 -8.57 -16.94
CA GLU A 162 -19.48 -9.62 -16.49
C GLU A 162 -19.67 -9.93 -15.00
N GLN A 163 -19.98 -8.93 -14.18
CA GLN A 163 -20.29 -9.14 -12.76
C GLN A 163 -21.52 -10.03 -12.58
N ILE A 164 -22.56 -9.84 -13.41
CA ILE A 164 -23.76 -10.70 -13.42
C ILE A 164 -23.37 -12.16 -13.72
N LYS A 165 -22.45 -12.37 -14.64
CA LYS A 165 -21.93 -13.72 -14.93
C LYS A 165 -21.20 -14.35 -13.76
N VAL A 166 -20.40 -13.59 -13.02
CA VAL A 166 -19.73 -14.07 -11.79
C VAL A 166 -20.78 -14.54 -10.78
N PHE A 167 -21.78 -13.71 -10.53
CA PHE A 167 -22.88 -14.06 -9.65
C PHE A 167 -23.59 -15.35 -10.13
N GLY A 168 -23.89 -15.44 -11.41
CA GLY A 168 -24.57 -16.60 -12.01
C GLY A 168 -23.77 -17.90 -11.86
N GLU A 169 -22.46 -17.85 -12.07
CA GLU A 169 -21.58 -19.02 -11.88
C GLU A 169 -21.53 -19.47 -10.41
N MET A 170 -21.49 -18.54 -9.47
CA MET A 170 -21.57 -18.85 -8.05
C MET A 170 -22.91 -19.48 -7.67
N ALA A 171 -24.00 -18.94 -8.21
CA ALA A 171 -25.34 -19.46 -7.99
C ALA A 171 -25.51 -20.88 -8.56
N LYS A 172 -24.98 -21.13 -9.75
CA LYS A 172 -24.98 -22.45 -10.41
C LYS A 172 -24.28 -23.51 -9.57
N LYS A 173 -23.22 -23.15 -8.86
CA LYS A 173 -22.51 -24.05 -7.96
C LYS A 173 -23.19 -24.24 -6.60
N GLY A 174 -24.30 -23.56 -6.37
CA GLY A 174 -25.06 -23.65 -5.11
C GLY A 174 -24.50 -22.80 -3.98
N TYR A 175 -23.60 -21.84 -4.28
CA TYR A 175 -22.98 -20.98 -3.26
C TYR A 175 -23.85 -19.81 -2.84
N ILE A 176 -24.88 -19.48 -3.62
CA ILE A 176 -25.77 -18.35 -3.32
C ILE A 176 -27.07 -18.85 -2.71
N TYR A 177 -27.42 -18.32 -1.56
CA TYR A 177 -28.66 -18.72 -0.87
C TYR A 177 -29.28 -17.55 -0.12
N LYS A 178 -30.58 -17.65 0.12
CA LYS A 178 -31.33 -16.70 0.96
C LYS A 178 -31.49 -17.29 2.35
N GLY A 179 -31.25 -16.51 3.38
CA GLY A 179 -31.38 -16.93 4.78
C GLY A 179 -31.80 -15.80 5.69
N LYS A 180 -32.45 -16.13 6.79
CA LYS A 180 -32.76 -15.18 7.86
C LYS A 180 -31.84 -15.50 9.04
N LYS A 181 -30.82 -14.66 9.25
CA LYS A 181 -29.88 -14.80 10.37
C LYS A 181 -29.31 -13.44 10.76
N PRO A 182 -28.72 -13.31 11.96
CA PRO A 182 -28.10 -12.05 12.37
C PRO A 182 -26.96 -11.66 11.44
N VAL A 183 -27.00 -10.40 11.04
CA VAL A 183 -25.96 -9.74 10.24
C VAL A 183 -25.61 -8.42 10.90
N TYR A 184 -24.45 -7.84 10.58
CA TYR A 184 -24.20 -6.44 10.90
C TYR A 184 -25.24 -5.58 10.20
N TRP A 185 -25.95 -4.81 10.99
CA TRP A 185 -26.97 -3.88 10.50
C TRP A 185 -26.63 -2.46 10.91
N SER A 186 -26.61 -1.55 9.93
CA SER A 186 -26.40 -0.12 10.18
C SER A 186 -27.73 0.61 10.19
N PRO A 187 -28.24 1.02 11.37
CA PRO A 187 -29.47 1.82 11.42
C PRO A 187 -29.34 3.17 10.71
N SER A 188 -28.14 3.77 10.72
CA SER A 188 -27.88 5.04 10.04
C SER A 188 -27.89 4.92 8.52
N SER A 189 -27.53 3.77 7.97
CA SER A 189 -27.57 3.48 6.53
C SER A 189 -28.82 2.71 6.11
N GLU A 190 -29.57 2.20 7.07
CA GLU A 190 -30.76 1.35 6.85
C GLU A 190 -30.43 0.13 5.96
N SER A 191 -29.27 -0.50 6.18
CA SER A 191 -28.78 -1.61 5.36
C SER A 191 -27.90 -2.58 6.14
N ALA A 192 -27.84 -3.82 5.65
CA ALA A 192 -26.85 -4.81 6.08
C ALA A 192 -25.45 -4.36 5.66
N LEU A 193 -24.46 -4.77 6.44
CA LEU A 193 -23.03 -4.54 6.17
C LEU A 193 -22.27 -5.86 6.25
N ALA A 194 -21.18 -5.97 5.49
CA ALA A 194 -20.21 -7.05 5.63
C ALA A 194 -19.07 -6.61 6.56
N GLU A 195 -18.23 -7.55 6.97
CA GLU A 195 -17.10 -7.29 7.88
C GLU A 195 -16.13 -6.23 7.34
N ALA A 196 -15.90 -6.18 6.03
CA ALA A 196 -15.05 -5.17 5.39
C ALA A 196 -15.58 -3.73 5.50
N GLU A 197 -16.84 -3.57 5.87
CA GLU A 197 -17.50 -2.27 6.00
C GLU A 197 -17.61 -1.81 7.47
N ILE A 198 -16.95 -2.51 8.39
CA ILE A 198 -16.97 -2.26 9.82
C ILE A 198 -15.64 -1.63 10.25
N GLU A 199 -15.73 -0.57 11.06
CA GLU A 199 -14.61 0.04 11.78
C GLU A 199 -14.85 -0.06 13.28
N TYR A 200 -13.80 -0.34 14.04
CA TYR A 200 -13.91 -0.40 15.51
C TYR A 200 -13.52 0.93 16.12
N GLN A 201 -14.36 1.44 17.00
CA GLN A 201 -14.14 2.67 17.78
C GLN A 201 -14.53 2.42 19.22
N ASP A 202 -13.94 3.16 20.14
CA ASP A 202 -14.33 3.10 21.54
C ASP A 202 -15.74 3.67 21.73
N LYS A 203 -16.56 2.91 22.47
CA LYS A 203 -17.92 3.31 22.83
C LYS A 203 -18.13 3.05 24.32
N THR A 204 -18.75 4.02 25.00
CA THR A 204 -19.20 3.86 26.37
C THR A 204 -20.60 3.25 26.38
N SER A 205 -20.76 2.12 27.04
CA SER A 205 -22.02 1.36 27.09
C SER A 205 -22.42 1.07 28.53
N ALA A 206 -23.72 0.96 28.77
CA ALA A 206 -24.23 0.45 30.03
C ALA A 206 -23.91 -1.02 30.18
N SER A 207 -23.37 -1.41 31.31
CA SER A 207 -23.05 -2.79 31.70
C SER A 207 -23.98 -3.18 32.85
N ILE A 208 -24.80 -4.20 32.63
CA ILE A 208 -25.81 -4.61 33.63
C ILE A 208 -25.69 -6.07 34.03
N PHE A 209 -25.99 -6.35 35.29
CA PHE A 209 -26.14 -7.69 35.85
C PHE A 209 -27.63 -7.92 36.20
N VAL A 210 -28.21 -8.96 35.66
CA VAL A 210 -29.66 -9.21 35.74
C VAL A 210 -29.93 -10.60 36.27
N ALA A 211 -30.88 -10.71 37.19
CA ALA A 211 -31.35 -11.96 37.76
C ALA A 211 -32.54 -12.52 36.99
N PHE A 212 -32.44 -13.77 36.55
CA PHE A 212 -33.51 -14.54 35.92
C PHE A 212 -33.98 -15.63 36.86
N LYS A 213 -35.24 -15.60 37.26
CA LYS A 213 -35.81 -16.57 38.22
C LYS A 213 -36.11 -17.91 37.59
N VAL A 214 -35.62 -18.97 38.20
CA VAL A 214 -35.92 -20.35 37.83
C VAL A 214 -37.37 -20.67 38.12
N THR A 215 -38.07 -21.20 37.12
CA THR A 215 -39.44 -21.70 37.22
C THR A 215 -39.51 -23.20 37.14
N ASP A 216 -38.55 -23.86 36.50
CA ASP A 216 -38.37 -25.30 36.46
C ASP A 216 -36.87 -25.64 36.54
N GLY A 217 -36.42 -26.04 37.69
CA GLY A 217 -35.00 -26.33 37.95
C GLY A 217 -34.55 -27.72 37.53
N LYS A 218 -35.41 -28.56 36.94
CA LYS A 218 -35.11 -29.91 36.48
C LYS A 218 -34.49 -30.82 37.57
N GLY A 219 -34.83 -30.57 38.82
CA GLY A 219 -34.29 -31.30 39.96
C GLY A 219 -32.89 -30.89 40.39
N VAL A 220 -32.28 -29.91 39.72
CA VAL A 220 -30.93 -29.38 39.98
C VAL A 220 -30.97 -28.10 40.79
N LEU A 221 -31.88 -27.19 40.44
CA LEU A 221 -32.08 -25.91 41.12
C LEU A 221 -33.47 -25.81 41.74
N ASP A 222 -33.56 -25.13 42.85
CA ASP A 222 -34.85 -24.81 43.47
C ASP A 222 -35.57 -23.73 42.65
N GLU A 223 -36.89 -23.84 42.59
CA GLU A 223 -37.74 -22.79 42.01
C GLU A 223 -37.54 -21.49 42.76
N GLY A 224 -37.44 -20.38 42.02
CA GLY A 224 -37.14 -19.05 42.55
C GLY A 224 -35.66 -18.72 42.71
N THR A 225 -34.75 -19.65 42.42
CA THR A 225 -33.30 -19.38 42.33
C THR A 225 -33.05 -18.44 41.17
N ASN A 226 -32.15 -17.48 41.36
CA ASN A 226 -31.81 -16.49 40.33
C ASN A 226 -30.56 -16.92 39.57
N ILE A 227 -30.63 -17.02 38.26
CA ILE A 227 -29.45 -17.16 37.41
C ILE A 227 -29.05 -15.74 37.02
N VAL A 228 -27.80 -15.37 37.33
CA VAL A 228 -27.30 -14.03 37.07
C VAL A 228 -26.61 -13.96 35.71
N ILE A 229 -27.07 -13.10 34.84
CA ILE A 229 -26.45 -12.82 33.57
C ILE A 229 -25.79 -11.43 33.56
N TRP A 230 -24.88 -11.24 32.61
CA TRP A 230 -24.23 -9.98 32.36
C TRP A 230 -24.35 -9.62 30.89
N THR A 231 -24.66 -8.35 30.60
CA THR A 231 -24.70 -7.84 29.23
C THR A 231 -24.26 -6.37 29.16
N THR A 232 -23.68 -6.01 28.04
CA THR A 232 -23.32 -4.61 27.69
C THR A 232 -24.31 -4.00 26.71
N THR A 233 -25.36 -4.72 26.36
CA THR A 233 -26.41 -4.30 25.42
C THR A 233 -27.80 -4.49 26.08
N PRO A 234 -28.18 -3.65 27.05
CA PRO A 234 -29.49 -3.75 27.72
C PRO A 234 -30.67 -3.79 26.76
N TRP A 235 -30.57 -3.11 25.62
CA TRP A 235 -31.60 -3.05 24.58
C TRP A 235 -31.94 -4.41 23.97
N THR A 236 -31.10 -5.44 24.14
CA THR A 236 -31.38 -6.80 23.63
C THR A 236 -32.20 -7.64 24.59
N ILE A 237 -32.38 -7.21 25.83
CA ILE A 237 -33.17 -7.94 26.83
C ILE A 237 -34.62 -8.23 26.36
N PRO A 238 -35.33 -7.26 25.73
CA PRO A 238 -36.67 -7.57 25.19
C PRO A 238 -36.69 -8.73 24.20
N ALA A 239 -35.60 -9.02 23.53
CA ALA A 239 -35.48 -10.13 22.59
C ALA A 239 -34.90 -11.42 23.23
N ASN A 240 -34.65 -11.43 24.51
CA ASN A 240 -34.14 -12.60 25.23
C ASN A 240 -35.01 -13.81 25.02
N MET A 241 -34.41 -14.95 24.68
CA MET A 241 -35.08 -16.27 24.53
C MET A 241 -34.41 -17.36 25.38
N GLY A 242 -33.21 -17.10 25.92
CA GLY A 242 -32.48 -18.10 26.69
C GLY A 242 -31.27 -17.56 27.43
N ILE A 243 -30.64 -18.46 28.15
CA ILE A 243 -29.39 -18.19 28.87
C ILE A 243 -28.43 -19.34 28.50
N THR A 244 -27.20 -18.99 28.08
CA THR A 244 -26.17 -19.96 27.75
C THR A 244 -25.17 -20.11 28.88
N VAL A 245 -24.93 -21.35 29.32
CA VAL A 245 -23.88 -21.72 30.28
C VAL A 245 -22.91 -22.69 29.64
N ASN A 246 -21.66 -22.67 30.07
CA ASN A 246 -20.67 -23.60 29.54
C ASN A 246 -20.81 -24.97 30.23
N PRO A 247 -20.98 -26.08 29.48
CA PRO A 247 -21.16 -27.41 30.07
C PRO A 247 -19.95 -27.89 30.88
N ASP A 248 -18.76 -27.37 30.60
CA ASP A 248 -17.51 -27.80 31.21
C ASP A 248 -17.07 -26.93 32.39
N LEU A 249 -17.83 -25.87 32.72
CA LEU A 249 -17.58 -25.04 33.90
C LEU A 249 -18.36 -25.48 35.10
N ASP A 250 -17.81 -25.25 36.29
CA ASP A 250 -18.52 -25.40 37.57
C ASP A 250 -19.24 -24.09 37.93
N TYR A 251 -20.49 -24.19 38.31
CA TYR A 251 -21.35 -23.10 38.75
C TYR A 251 -21.69 -23.30 40.24
N VAL A 252 -21.76 -22.23 40.98
CA VAL A 252 -22.13 -22.28 42.39
C VAL A 252 -23.48 -21.62 42.60
N VAL A 253 -24.29 -22.28 43.43
CA VAL A 253 -25.48 -21.68 43.99
C VAL A 253 -25.08 -21.05 45.34
N ILE A 254 -25.24 -19.75 45.42
CA ILE A 254 -24.92 -18.96 46.63
C ILE A 254 -26.20 -18.45 47.24
N GLU A 255 -26.22 -18.31 48.56
CA GLU A 255 -27.30 -17.67 49.27
C GLU A 255 -26.84 -16.35 49.90
N SER A 256 -27.58 -15.29 49.61
CA SER A 256 -27.32 -13.94 50.09
C SER A 256 -28.63 -13.22 50.37
N ALA A 257 -28.80 -12.66 51.57
CA ALA A 257 -30.00 -11.95 51.98
C ALA A 257 -31.33 -12.68 51.73
N GLY A 258 -31.33 -14.02 51.91
CA GLY A 258 -32.50 -14.85 51.75
C GLY A 258 -32.83 -15.26 50.31
N GLU A 259 -32.04 -14.83 49.33
CA GLU A 259 -32.18 -15.19 47.94
C GLU A 259 -31.01 -16.06 47.48
N LYS A 260 -31.29 -16.96 46.52
CA LYS A 260 -30.25 -17.81 45.89
C LYS A 260 -29.88 -17.30 44.54
N TYR A 261 -28.59 -17.37 44.23
CA TYR A 261 -28.03 -16.90 42.96
C TYR A 261 -27.07 -17.95 42.39
N VAL A 262 -27.06 -18.09 41.07
CA VAL A 262 -26.16 -18.97 40.34
C VAL A 262 -25.18 -18.13 39.55
N VAL A 263 -23.87 -18.36 39.76
CA VAL A 263 -22.76 -17.74 39.00
C VAL A 263 -21.67 -18.79 38.79
N ALA A 264 -20.78 -18.56 37.83
CA ALA A 264 -19.61 -19.44 37.64
C ALA A 264 -18.70 -19.37 38.88
N GLU A 265 -18.25 -20.53 39.36
CA GLU A 265 -17.39 -20.63 40.54
C GLU A 265 -16.13 -19.77 40.41
N ALA A 266 -15.47 -19.81 39.24
CA ALA A 266 -14.26 -19.04 38.99
C ALA A 266 -14.45 -17.52 39.06
N LEU A 267 -15.66 -17.02 38.86
CA LEU A 267 -15.98 -15.61 38.88
C LEU A 267 -16.53 -15.11 40.22
N LEU A 268 -16.87 -16.04 41.14
CA LEU A 268 -17.43 -15.66 42.43
C LEU A 268 -16.56 -14.67 43.23
N PRO A 269 -15.22 -14.82 43.32
CA PRO A 269 -14.41 -13.84 44.05
C PRO A 269 -14.57 -12.42 43.58
N SER A 270 -14.59 -12.17 42.27
CA SER A 270 -14.78 -10.84 41.68
C SER A 270 -16.21 -10.35 41.82
N LEU A 271 -17.20 -11.23 41.84
CA LEU A 271 -18.59 -10.87 41.92
C LEU A 271 -19.06 -10.61 43.37
N ARG A 272 -18.36 -11.12 44.40
CA ARG A 272 -18.66 -10.85 45.78
C ARG A 272 -18.69 -9.38 46.12
N GLU A 273 -17.62 -8.66 45.76
CA GLU A 273 -17.51 -7.22 45.97
C GLU A 273 -18.45 -6.47 45.02
N LYS A 274 -18.46 -6.85 43.76
CA LYS A 274 -19.14 -6.11 42.70
C LYS A 274 -20.67 -6.12 42.87
N LEU A 275 -21.24 -7.26 43.27
CA LEU A 275 -22.71 -7.44 43.43
C LEU A 275 -23.22 -7.45 44.87
N GLY A 276 -22.34 -7.16 45.84
CA GLY A 276 -22.74 -7.19 47.25
C GLY A 276 -22.94 -8.56 47.80
N PHE A 277 -22.22 -9.59 47.29
CA PHE A 277 -22.29 -10.98 47.78
C PHE A 277 -21.18 -11.33 48.74
N GLU A 278 -20.64 -10.35 49.46
CA GLU A 278 -19.53 -10.56 50.38
C GLU A 278 -19.82 -11.58 51.47
N ASP A 279 -21.04 -11.56 52.01
CA ASP A 279 -21.52 -12.48 53.03
C ASP A 279 -22.21 -13.72 52.49
N ALA A 280 -22.22 -13.92 51.18
CA ALA A 280 -22.88 -15.04 50.52
C ALA A 280 -22.17 -16.37 50.86
N THR A 281 -23.00 -17.40 51.12
CA THR A 281 -22.51 -18.76 51.37
C THR A 281 -22.77 -19.62 50.15
N VAL A 282 -21.80 -20.48 49.79
CA VAL A 282 -22.00 -21.49 48.74
C VAL A 282 -22.84 -22.62 49.28
N VAL A 283 -24.00 -22.80 48.70
CA VAL A 283 -24.99 -23.86 49.14
C VAL A 283 -24.78 -25.15 48.34
N LYS A 284 -24.41 -25.00 47.06
CA LYS A 284 -24.30 -26.12 46.12
C LYS A 284 -23.35 -25.75 44.98
N THR A 285 -22.64 -26.75 44.51
CA THR A 285 -21.87 -26.64 43.26
C THR A 285 -22.47 -27.58 42.23
N VAL A 286 -22.68 -27.09 41.01
CA VAL A 286 -23.23 -27.87 39.90
C VAL A 286 -22.39 -27.66 38.67
N ARG A 287 -22.31 -28.67 37.83
CA ARG A 287 -21.68 -28.58 36.53
C ARG A 287 -22.60 -27.87 35.53
N GLY A 288 -22.06 -27.10 34.62
CA GLY A 288 -22.87 -26.42 33.59
C GLY A 288 -23.73 -27.39 32.78
N SER A 289 -23.23 -28.59 32.52
CA SER A 289 -23.97 -29.65 31.83
C SER A 289 -25.22 -30.09 32.58
N GLU A 290 -25.26 -30.01 33.91
CA GLU A 290 -26.42 -30.32 34.74
C GLU A 290 -27.51 -29.26 34.66
N LEU A 291 -27.17 -28.04 34.26
CA LEU A 291 -28.10 -26.93 34.12
C LEU A 291 -28.83 -26.92 32.76
N ASP A 292 -28.50 -27.87 31.89
CA ASP A 292 -29.13 -27.96 30.57
C ASP A 292 -30.64 -28.11 30.69
N ARG A 293 -31.36 -27.27 29.93
CA ARG A 293 -32.82 -27.20 29.86
C ARG A 293 -33.52 -26.75 31.12
N VAL A 294 -32.82 -26.22 32.13
CA VAL A 294 -33.46 -25.47 33.21
C VAL A 294 -34.25 -24.32 32.60
N VAL A 295 -35.44 -24.07 33.09
CA VAL A 295 -36.31 -23.00 32.60
C VAL A 295 -36.28 -21.83 33.58
N THR A 296 -36.02 -20.65 33.07
CA THR A 296 -36.16 -19.38 33.78
C THR A 296 -37.27 -18.55 33.16
N LYS A 297 -37.70 -17.51 33.85
CA LYS A 297 -38.71 -16.57 33.37
C LYS A 297 -38.04 -15.29 32.89
N HIS A 298 -38.47 -14.76 31.74
CA HIS A 298 -38.10 -13.43 31.32
C HIS A 298 -38.42 -12.41 32.43
N PRO A 299 -37.53 -11.43 32.71
CA PRO A 299 -37.74 -10.52 33.86
C PRO A 299 -39.02 -9.70 33.82
N PHE A 300 -39.54 -9.36 32.64
CA PHE A 300 -40.73 -8.50 32.53
C PHE A 300 -41.73 -8.93 31.42
N TYR A 301 -41.42 -9.97 30.64
CA TYR A 301 -42.40 -10.54 29.69
C TYR A 301 -42.87 -11.93 30.15
N ASP A 302 -44.06 -12.27 29.74
CA ASP A 302 -44.61 -13.63 29.92
C ASP A 302 -44.00 -14.57 28.89
N ARG A 303 -42.74 -14.90 29.10
CA ARG A 303 -41.92 -15.72 28.20
C ARG A 303 -40.92 -16.50 29.02
N ASP A 304 -40.76 -17.76 28.66
CA ASP A 304 -39.71 -18.60 29.20
C ASP A 304 -38.35 -18.20 28.62
N SER A 305 -37.31 -18.32 29.46
CA SER A 305 -35.89 -18.15 29.03
C SER A 305 -35.16 -19.46 29.35
N LEU A 306 -34.85 -20.22 28.33
CA LEU A 306 -34.31 -21.57 28.44
C LEU A 306 -32.82 -21.57 28.69
N VAL A 307 -32.34 -22.33 29.68
CA VAL A 307 -30.90 -22.53 29.89
C VAL A 307 -30.37 -23.58 28.92
N MET A 308 -29.26 -23.24 28.24
CA MET A 308 -28.66 -24.03 27.19
C MET A 308 -27.16 -24.20 27.44
N ASN A 309 -26.58 -25.25 26.90
CA ASN A 309 -25.15 -25.52 26.94
C ASN A 309 -24.47 -25.03 25.67
N GLY A 310 -23.53 -24.11 25.81
CA GLY A 310 -22.72 -23.53 24.72
C GLY A 310 -21.32 -23.19 25.16
N GLU A 311 -20.34 -23.51 24.33
CA GLU A 311 -18.92 -23.33 24.64
C GLU A 311 -18.49 -21.86 24.61
N HIS A 312 -19.29 -20.98 23.99
CA HIS A 312 -19.00 -19.54 23.92
C HIS A 312 -19.22 -18.79 25.25
N ALA A 313 -19.91 -19.41 26.23
CA ALA A 313 -19.95 -18.89 27.58
C ALA A 313 -18.62 -19.18 28.27
N THR A 314 -17.92 -18.13 28.73
CA THR A 314 -16.60 -18.22 29.34
C THR A 314 -16.59 -17.69 30.75
N ALA A 315 -15.52 -17.99 31.48
CA ALA A 315 -15.29 -17.47 32.84
C ALA A 315 -14.28 -16.31 32.86
N ASP A 316 -14.05 -15.65 31.72
CA ASP A 316 -13.09 -14.55 31.60
C ASP A 316 -13.67 -13.21 32.13
N ALA A 317 -14.96 -13.04 31.97
CA ALA A 317 -15.68 -11.84 32.43
C ALA A 317 -17.15 -12.15 32.68
N GLY A 318 -17.85 -11.25 33.34
CA GLY A 318 -19.28 -11.38 33.62
C GLY A 318 -19.59 -12.37 34.71
N THR A 319 -20.50 -13.30 34.45
CA THR A 319 -21.05 -14.25 35.45
C THR A 319 -20.88 -15.73 35.02
N GLY A 320 -20.42 -16.02 33.84
CA GLY A 320 -20.40 -17.37 33.25
C GLY A 320 -21.73 -17.81 32.64
N ALA A 321 -22.78 -16.97 32.78
CA ALA A 321 -24.09 -17.16 32.14
C ALA A 321 -24.33 -16.01 31.17
N VAL A 322 -24.56 -16.36 29.89
CA VAL A 322 -24.71 -15.39 28.81
C VAL A 322 -26.19 -15.26 28.45
N HIS A 323 -26.72 -14.06 28.55
CA HIS A 323 -28.01 -13.67 27.98
C HIS A 323 -28.01 -13.96 26.48
N THR A 324 -29.02 -14.66 25.99
CA THR A 324 -29.12 -15.16 24.65
C THR A 324 -30.34 -14.61 23.94
N ALA A 325 -30.09 -13.81 22.87
CA ALA A 325 -31.12 -13.29 21.97
C ALA A 325 -30.76 -13.74 20.54
N PRO A 326 -31.37 -14.82 20.03
CA PRO A 326 -31.02 -15.40 18.73
C PRO A 326 -31.10 -14.44 17.53
N GLY A 327 -31.91 -13.38 17.64
CA GLY A 327 -32.01 -12.34 16.62
C GLY A 327 -30.91 -11.28 16.63
N HIS A 328 -30.04 -11.27 17.68
CA HIS A 328 -29.08 -10.18 17.89
C HIS A 328 -27.65 -10.63 18.19
N GLY A 329 -27.27 -11.82 17.79
CA GLY A 329 -25.94 -12.35 17.95
C GLY A 329 -25.73 -13.61 17.16
N GLU A 330 -24.53 -13.78 16.58
CA GLU A 330 -24.20 -14.96 15.77
C GLU A 330 -24.15 -16.24 16.63
N ASP A 331 -23.44 -16.21 17.74
CA ASP A 331 -23.38 -17.34 18.68
C ASP A 331 -24.77 -17.65 19.26
N ASP A 332 -25.54 -16.62 19.56
CA ASP A 332 -26.91 -16.71 20.07
C ASP A 332 -27.84 -17.38 19.05
N PHE A 333 -27.66 -17.04 17.78
CA PHE A 333 -28.42 -17.66 16.70
C PHE A 333 -28.10 -19.15 16.56
N LEU A 334 -26.81 -19.49 16.56
CA LEU A 334 -26.36 -20.89 16.41
C LEU A 334 -26.84 -21.78 17.56
N ILE A 335 -26.69 -21.29 18.78
CA ILE A 335 -27.18 -22.05 19.96
C ILE A 335 -28.71 -22.10 19.97
N GLY A 336 -29.38 -21.02 19.64
CA GLY A 336 -30.83 -20.94 19.52
C GLY A 336 -31.39 -21.94 18.50
N LYS A 337 -30.73 -22.10 17.37
CA LYS A 337 -31.06 -23.09 16.35
C LYS A 337 -30.92 -24.52 16.86
N LYS A 338 -29.87 -24.80 17.62
CA LYS A 338 -29.67 -26.12 18.24
C LYS A 338 -30.79 -26.49 19.21
N TYR A 339 -31.33 -25.52 19.93
CA TYR A 339 -32.41 -25.71 20.90
C TYR A 339 -33.80 -25.35 20.39
N ASP A 340 -33.92 -25.07 19.09
CA ASP A 340 -35.17 -24.74 18.41
C ASP A 340 -35.87 -23.49 18.96
N LEU A 341 -35.09 -22.47 19.28
CA LEU A 341 -35.61 -21.17 19.74
C LEU A 341 -36.04 -20.28 18.58
N GLU A 342 -37.05 -19.45 18.82
CA GLU A 342 -37.51 -18.43 17.91
C GLU A 342 -36.41 -17.37 17.69
N VAL A 343 -36.25 -16.90 16.45
CA VAL A 343 -35.34 -15.81 16.08
C VAL A 343 -36.14 -14.51 16.11
N LEU A 344 -36.17 -13.88 17.27
CA LEU A 344 -36.89 -12.62 17.49
C LEU A 344 -35.92 -11.42 17.35
N ALA A 345 -36.22 -10.51 16.44
CA ALA A 345 -35.50 -9.26 16.26
C ALA A 345 -36.51 -8.10 16.18
N PRO A 346 -36.95 -7.55 17.32
CA PRO A 346 -38.06 -6.60 17.38
C PRO A 346 -37.65 -5.14 17.01
N LEU A 347 -36.79 -4.97 16.04
CA LEU A 347 -36.33 -3.69 15.53
C LEU A 347 -36.65 -3.56 14.05
N ASP A 348 -37.01 -2.35 13.61
CA ASP A 348 -37.14 -2.02 12.20
C ASP A 348 -35.79 -1.65 11.57
N ASP A 349 -35.80 -1.27 10.29
CA ASP A 349 -34.58 -0.92 9.54
C ASP A 349 -33.81 0.27 10.13
N ARG A 350 -34.49 1.14 10.86
CA ARG A 350 -33.91 2.33 11.49
C ARG A 350 -33.39 2.06 12.90
N GLY A 351 -33.53 0.83 13.39
CA GLY A 351 -33.15 0.46 14.75
C GLY A 351 -34.19 0.90 15.80
N VAL A 352 -35.43 1.07 15.39
CA VAL A 352 -36.56 1.45 16.24
C VAL A 352 -37.36 0.23 16.60
N PHE A 353 -37.69 0.05 17.89
CA PHE A 353 -38.49 -1.07 18.37
C PHE A 353 -39.87 -1.11 17.76
N THR A 354 -40.32 -2.28 17.41
CA THR A 354 -41.63 -2.61 16.85
C THR A 354 -42.60 -3.09 17.94
N GLU A 355 -43.84 -3.39 17.56
CA GLU A 355 -44.89 -3.98 18.45
C GLU A 355 -44.47 -5.34 19.02
N GLU A 356 -43.44 -5.99 18.49
CA GLU A 356 -42.91 -7.25 19.03
C GLU A 356 -42.18 -7.08 20.37
N ALA A 357 -41.89 -5.83 20.78
CA ALA A 357 -41.34 -5.49 22.09
C ALA A 357 -42.31 -4.57 22.86
N PRO A 358 -43.40 -5.08 23.43
CA PRO A 358 -44.37 -4.26 24.14
C PRO A 358 -43.74 -3.40 25.25
N GLY A 359 -44.10 -2.12 25.25
CA GLY A 359 -43.58 -1.10 26.17
C GLY A 359 -42.42 -0.28 25.64
N PHE A 360 -41.81 -0.70 24.50
CA PHE A 360 -40.70 -0.02 23.87
C PHE A 360 -40.99 0.45 22.44
N GLU A 361 -42.21 0.25 21.96
CA GLU A 361 -42.62 0.58 20.57
C GLU A 361 -42.26 2.03 20.25
N GLY A 362 -41.66 2.24 19.08
CA GLY A 362 -41.26 3.56 18.60
C GLY A 362 -39.99 4.13 19.22
N VAL A 363 -39.31 3.40 20.10
CA VAL A 363 -38.07 3.84 20.77
C VAL A 363 -36.84 3.35 20.00
N PHE A 364 -35.88 4.27 19.77
CA PHE A 364 -34.62 3.91 19.18
C PHE A 364 -33.79 3.03 20.11
N TYR A 365 -33.11 2.01 19.58
CA TYR A 365 -32.47 0.99 20.39
C TYR A 365 -31.48 1.54 21.45
N ASP A 366 -30.68 2.55 21.10
CA ASP A 366 -29.71 3.10 22.01
C ASP A 366 -30.36 3.87 23.17
N THR A 367 -31.43 4.58 22.88
CA THR A 367 -32.29 5.22 23.90
C THR A 367 -32.95 4.18 24.80
N ALA A 368 -33.31 3.03 24.27
CA ALA A 368 -33.92 1.96 25.03
C ALA A 368 -33.00 1.34 26.10
N ASN A 369 -31.71 1.49 26.02
CA ASN A 369 -30.79 1.02 27.07
C ASN A 369 -31.20 1.51 28.46
N LYS A 370 -31.48 2.78 28.57
CA LYS A 370 -31.93 3.41 29.81
C LYS A 370 -33.31 2.90 30.25
N MET A 371 -34.25 2.83 29.31
CA MET A 371 -35.61 2.38 29.58
C MET A 371 -35.66 0.92 30.06
N VAL A 372 -34.89 0.05 29.42
CA VAL A 372 -34.79 -1.36 29.81
C VAL A 372 -34.16 -1.50 31.21
N THR A 373 -33.11 -0.74 31.49
CA THR A 373 -32.46 -0.76 32.80
C THR A 373 -33.42 -0.30 33.90
N GLU A 374 -34.17 0.78 33.68
CA GLU A 374 -35.20 1.28 34.60
C GLU A 374 -36.32 0.24 34.82
N LYS A 375 -36.75 -0.45 33.75
CA LYS A 375 -37.73 -1.53 33.85
C LYS A 375 -37.23 -2.71 34.66
N LEU A 376 -35.99 -3.10 34.48
CA LEU A 376 -35.35 -4.17 35.25
C LEU A 376 -35.22 -3.80 36.72
N GLU A 377 -34.95 -2.55 37.06
CA GLU A 377 -34.92 -2.03 38.42
C GLU A 377 -36.31 -2.07 39.04
N GLU A 378 -37.34 -1.58 38.30
CA GLU A 378 -38.73 -1.60 38.72
C GLU A 378 -39.21 -3.00 39.09
N VAL A 379 -38.87 -4.03 38.31
CA VAL A 379 -39.29 -5.43 38.58
C VAL A 379 -38.36 -6.16 39.55
N GLY A 380 -37.32 -5.53 40.06
CA GLY A 380 -36.39 -6.07 41.04
C GLY A 380 -35.38 -7.07 40.44
N ALA A 381 -35.18 -7.09 39.13
CA ALA A 381 -34.26 -7.99 38.48
C ALA A 381 -32.86 -7.41 38.26
N LEU A 382 -32.70 -6.10 38.34
CA LEU A 382 -31.39 -5.46 38.17
C LEU A 382 -30.56 -5.57 39.45
N LEU A 383 -29.38 -6.19 39.37
CA LEU A 383 -28.46 -6.31 40.48
C LEU A 383 -27.43 -5.18 40.52
N LYS A 384 -26.92 -4.80 39.35
CA LYS A 384 -25.95 -3.70 39.23
C LYS A 384 -25.98 -3.12 37.83
N MET A 385 -25.73 -1.82 37.74
CA MET A 385 -25.46 -1.12 36.47
C MET A 385 -24.23 -0.23 36.66
N GLU A 386 -23.34 -0.30 35.68
CA GLU A 386 -22.16 0.53 35.58
C GLU A 386 -21.93 0.87 34.09
N PHE A 387 -21.03 1.83 33.80
CA PHE A 387 -20.64 2.17 32.42
C PHE A 387 -19.24 1.63 32.16
N ILE A 388 -19.06 1.05 30.98
CA ILE A 388 -17.76 0.60 30.51
C ILE A 388 -17.45 1.23 29.16
N THR A 389 -16.17 1.42 28.87
CA THR A 389 -15.70 1.81 27.55
C THR A 389 -15.04 0.61 26.89
N HIS A 390 -15.48 0.27 25.70
CA HIS A 390 -14.99 -0.89 24.97
C HIS A 390 -14.98 -0.62 23.46
N SER A 391 -14.18 -1.40 22.73
CA SER A 391 -14.15 -1.37 21.28
C SER A 391 -15.47 -1.89 20.72
N TYR A 392 -16.09 -1.13 19.81
CA TYR A 392 -17.42 -1.43 19.30
C TYR A 392 -17.47 -1.21 17.79
N PRO A 393 -18.14 -2.07 17.00
CA PRO A 393 -18.24 -1.93 15.55
C PRO A 393 -19.11 -0.74 15.14
N HIS A 394 -18.59 0.02 14.18
CA HIS A 394 -19.24 1.20 13.59
C HIS A 394 -19.29 1.06 12.08
N ASP A 395 -20.29 1.70 11.46
CA ASP A 395 -20.38 1.83 10.01
C ASP A 395 -19.19 2.64 9.49
N TRP A 396 -18.46 2.09 8.54
CA TRP A 396 -17.24 2.68 8.01
C TRP A 396 -17.46 4.06 7.34
N ARG A 397 -18.69 4.36 6.92
CA ARG A 397 -19.03 5.62 6.21
C ARG A 397 -19.75 6.62 7.09
N THR A 398 -20.76 6.20 7.81
CA THR A 398 -21.53 7.10 8.69
C THR A 398 -20.83 7.33 10.02
N LYS A 399 -19.88 6.46 10.39
CA LYS A 399 -19.19 6.47 11.68
C LYS A 399 -20.11 6.29 12.88
N LYS A 400 -21.31 5.74 12.65
CA LYS A 400 -22.30 5.44 13.67
C LYS A 400 -22.24 3.98 14.09
N PRO A 401 -22.62 3.65 15.33
CA PRO A 401 -22.64 2.27 15.79
C PRO A 401 -23.54 1.37 14.92
N VAL A 402 -23.10 0.13 14.76
CA VAL A 402 -23.91 -0.93 14.12
C VAL A 402 -24.42 -1.90 15.17
N ILE A 403 -25.41 -2.70 14.80
CA ILE A 403 -25.98 -3.74 15.65
C ILE A 403 -25.97 -5.07 14.90
N PHE A 404 -26.13 -6.16 15.62
CA PHE A 404 -26.52 -7.41 15.00
C PHE A 404 -28.05 -7.48 14.94
N ARG A 405 -28.59 -7.83 13.76
CA ARG A 405 -30.04 -7.91 13.53
C ARG A 405 -30.33 -9.04 12.53
N ALA A 406 -31.17 -9.96 12.92
CA ALA A 406 -31.63 -11.01 12.01
C ALA A 406 -32.58 -10.44 10.97
N THR A 407 -32.22 -10.57 9.72
CA THR A 407 -33.03 -10.17 8.57
C THR A 407 -32.87 -11.18 7.44
N ALA A 408 -33.85 -11.22 6.53
CA ALA A 408 -33.74 -12.04 5.32
C ALA A 408 -32.78 -11.36 4.34
N GLN A 409 -31.66 -12.03 4.06
CA GLN A 409 -30.60 -11.53 3.20
C GLN A 409 -30.14 -12.60 2.22
N TRP A 410 -29.43 -12.18 1.17
CA TRP A 410 -28.75 -13.08 0.27
C TRP A 410 -27.29 -13.23 0.70
N PHE A 411 -26.80 -14.47 0.68
CA PHE A 411 -25.46 -14.84 1.12
C PHE A 411 -24.70 -15.58 0.03
N ALA A 412 -23.38 -15.37 0.01
CA ALA A 412 -22.45 -16.28 -0.62
C ALA A 412 -21.87 -17.20 0.45
N SER A 413 -22.03 -18.50 0.27
CA SER A 413 -21.54 -19.50 1.22
C SER A 413 -20.02 -19.59 1.16
N ILE A 414 -19.34 -19.23 2.23
CA ILE A 414 -17.90 -19.44 2.39
C ILE A 414 -17.62 -20.88 2.84
N ASP A 415 -18.46 -21.43 3.70
CA ASP A 415 -18.33 -22.80 4.21
C ASP A 415 -18.24 -23.84 3.10
N ALA A 416 -18.96 -23.65 2.01
CA ALA A 416 -19.02 -24.59 0.89
C ALA A 416 -17.67 -24.79 0.17
N PHE A 417 -16.77 -23.81 0.20
CA PHE A 417 -15.47 -23.87 -0.49
C PHE A 417 -14.32 -23.24 0.32
N ARG A 418 -14.46 -23.16 1.64
CA ARG A 418 -13.43 -22.62 2.55
C ARG A 418 -12.08 -23.31 2.38
N ASP A 419 -12.05 -24.64 2.27
CA ASP A 419 -10.82 -25.38 2.12
C ASP A 419 -10.09 -25.03 0.82
N ASP A 420 -10.83 -24.81 -0.26
CA ASP A 420 -10.28 -24.34 -1.55
C ASP A 420 -9.71 -22.93 -1.44
N LEU A 421 -10.38 -22.06 -0.68
CA LEU A 421 -9.87 -20.69 -0.41
C LEU A 421 -8.56 -20.74 0.37
N LEU A 422 -8.50 -21.53 1.43
CA LEU A 422 -7.31 -21.68 2.27
C LEU A 422 -6.13 -22.25 1.47
N ALA A 423 -6.39 -23.23 0.61
CA ALA A 423 -5.40 -23.81 -0.29
C ALA A 423 -4.88 -22.75 -1.29
N ALA A 424 -5.77 -21.94 -1.84
CA ALA A 424 -5.41 -20.86 -2.77
C ALA A 424 -4.50 -19.82 -2.10
N VAL A 425 -4.77 -19.44 -0.85
CA VAL A 425 -3.91 -18.52 -0.07
C VAL A 425 -2.49 -19.08 0.03
N LYS A 426 -2.34 -20.38 0.29
CA LYS A 426 -1.04 -21.06 0.40
C LYS A 426 -0.26 -21.09 -0.91
N GLY A 427 -0.93 -21.03 -2.04
CA GLY A 427 -0.31 -21.04 -3.37
C GLY A 427 0.18 -19.69 -3.87
N VAL A 428 -0.03 -18.61 -3.13
CA VAL A 428 0.33 -17.22 -3.50
C VAL A 428 1.61 -16.80 -2.77
N ASN A 429 2.45 -16.01 -3.45
CA ASN A 429 3.63 -15.40 -2.83
C ASN A 429 3.24 -14.07 -2.17
N TRP A 430 3.49 -13.94 -0.88
CA TRP A 430 3.13 -12.77 -0.08
C TRP A 430 4.34 -11.95 0.31
N THR A 431 4.27 -10.65 0.09
CA THR A 431 5.28 -9.67 0.49
C THR A 431 4.59 -8.49 1.18
N PRO A 432 4.81 -8.21 2.48
CA PRO A 432 5.57 -9.03 3.43
C PRO A 432 5.00 -10.44 3.64
N THR A 433 5.83 -11.37 4.10
CA THR A 433 5.44 -12.79 4.28
C THR A 433 4.30 -13.00 5.28
N TRP A 434 4.14 -12.10 6.26
CA TRP A 434 3.04 -12.16 7.23
C TRP A 434 1.65 -12.01 6.60
N GLY A 435 1.58 -11.52 5.36
CA GLY A 435 0.33 -11.38 4.62
C GLY A 435 -0.40 -12.72 4.43
N GLU A 436 0.36 -13.80 4.21
CA GLU A 436 -0.21 -15.15 4.12
C GLU A 436 -0.99 -15.53 5.36
N THR A 437 -0.36 -15.43 6.53
CA THR A 437 -0.99 -15.77 7.81
C THR A 437 -2.21 -14.90 8.08
N ARG A 438 -2.11 -13.60 7.77
CA ARG A 438 -3.19 -12.65 8.00
C ARG A 438 -4.42 -12.98 7.17
N LEU A 439 -4.27 -13.20 5.88
CA LEU A 439 -5.40 -13.55 5.02
C LEU A 439 -5.91 -14.96 5.31
N PHE A 440 -5.01 -15.91 5.56
CA PHE A 440 -5.40 -17.28 5.94
C PHE A 440 -6.32 -17.27 7.16
N ASN A 441 -5.93 -16.57 8.21
CA ASN A 441 -6.73 -16.49 9.43
C ASN A 441 -8.07 -15.80 9.20
N MET A 442 -8.09 -14.73 8.40
CA MET A 442 -9.34 -14.03 8.05
C MET A 442 -10.31 -14.93 7.30
N VAL A 443 -9.82 -15.72 6.35
CA VAL A 443 -10.65 -16.66 5.57
C VAL A 443 -11.11 -17.82 6.45
N ARG A 444 -10.21 -18.37 7.29
CA ARG A 444 -10.53 -19.47 8.20
C ARG A 444 -11.68 -19.11 9.14
N ASP A 445 -11.66 -17.89 9.67
CA ASP A 445 -12.55 -17.48 10.77
C ASP A 445 -13.80 -16.73 10.30
N ARG A 446 -13.89 -16.35 9.01
CA ARG A 446 -15.05 -15.61 8.51
C ARG A 446 -16.27 -16.51 8.32
N GLY A 447 -17.46 -15.95 8.59
CA GLY A 447 -18.74 -16.56 8.23
C GLY A 447 -19.09 -16.35 6.74
N ASP A 448 -20.30 -16.79 6.36
CA ASP A 448 -20.80 -16.55 5.02
C ASP A 448 -20.93 -15.06 4.73
N TRP A 449 -20.71 -14.70 3.48
CA TRP A 449 -20.69 -13.31 3.04
C TRP A 449 -22.10 -12.84 2.73
N VAL A 450 -22.60 -11.85 3.47
CA VAL A 450 -23.87 -11.16 3.15
C VAL A 450 -23.63 -10.24 1.94
N ILE A 451 -24.23 -10.58 0.80
CA ILE A 451 -24.01 -9.87 -0.46
C ILE A 451 -25.11 -8.87 -0.82
N SER A 452 -26.27 -8.96 -0.19
CA SER A 452 -27.39 -8.04 -0.45
C SER A 452 -27.30 -6.77 0.36
N ARG A 453 -27.66 -5.64 -0.28
CA ARG A 453 -27.70 -4.32 0.36
C ARG A 453 -29.03 -3.65 0.03
N GLN A 454 -29.62 -2.98 1.01
CA GLN A 454 -30.91 -2.28 0.89
C GLN A 454 -30.65 -0.81 0.50
N ARG A 455 -29.84 -0.63 -0.54
CA ARG A 455 -29.47 0.67 -1.09
C ARG A 455 -29.82 0.74 -2.58
N ALA A 456 -29.68 1.91 -3.20
CA ALA A 456 -30.04 2.13 -4.61
C ALA A 456 -28.86 2.12 -5.58
N TRP A 457 -27.70 2.65 -5.15
CA TRP A 457 -26.55 2.83 -6.03
C TRP A 457 -25.61 1.64 -5.96
N GLY A 458 -25.85 0.67 -6.80
CA GLY A 458 -25.05 -0.55 -6.94
C GLY A 458 -25.62 -1.42 -8.06
N VAL A 459 -24.98 -2.55 -8.28
CA VAL A 459 -25.44 -3.53 -9.27
C VAL A 459 -26.57 -4.36 -8.64
N PRO A 460 -27.75 -4.40 -9.23
CA PRO A 460 -28.86 -5.16 -8.67
C PRO A 460 -28.58 -6.66 -8.67
N LEU A 461 -29.10 -7.35 -7.67
CA LEU A 461 -29.13 -8.82 -7.64
C LEU A 461 -30.07 -9.33 -8.74
N PRO A 462 -29.59 -10.13 -9.70
CA PRO A 462 -30.38 -10.53 -10.87
C PRO A 462 -31.30 -11.71 -10.55
N ILE A 463 -32.17 -11.53 -9.57
CA ILE A 463 -33.03 -12.60 -9.02
C ILE A 463 -34.48 -12.27 -9.28
N PHE A 464 -35.20 -13.25 -9.81
CA PHE A 464 -36.66 -13.19 -9.96
C PHE A 464 -37.31 -14.13 -8.95
N TYR A 465 -38.57 -13.87 -8.65
CA TYR A 465 -39.37 -14.72 -7.77
C TYR A 465 -40.65 -15.19 -8.52
N ALA A 466 -40.92 -16.47 -8.41
CA ALA A 466 -42.15 -17.04 -8.86
C ALA A 466 -43.31 -16.68 -7.92
N GLU A 467 -44.55 -16.90 -8.37
CA GLU A 467 -45.78 -16.69 -7.57
C GLU A 467 -45.75 -17.43 -6.23
N ASN A 468 -45.16 -18.61 -6.18
CA ASN A 468 -45.02 -19.39 -4.95
C ASN A 468 -43.89 -18.93 -4.04
N GLY A 469 -43.19 -17.83 -4.39
CA GLY A 469 -42.05 -17.30 -3.60
C GLY A 469 -40.69 -17.93 -3.90
N GLU A 470 -40.61 -18.91 -4.78
CA GLU A 470 -39.36 -19.55 -5.18
C GLU A 470 -38.46 -18.57 -5.93
N ALA A 471 -37.21 -18.48 -5.51
CA ALA A 471 -36.21 -17.65 -6.20
C ALA A 471 -35.77 -18.29 -7.52
N ILE A 472 -35.65 -17.48 -8.55
CA ILE A 472 -35.27 -17.93 -9.89
C ILE A 472 -33.93 -17.34 -10.25
N ILE A 473 -32.90 -18.22 -10.34
CA ILE A 473 -31.55 -17.89 -10.80
C ILE A 473 -31.14 -19.05 -11.71
N THR A 474 -31.28 -18.85 -13.02
CA THR A 474 -31.01 -19.88 -14.03
C THR A 474 -29.99 -19.37 -15.05
N ASP A 475 -29.34 -20.26 -15.78
CA ASP A 475 -28.44 -19.86 -16.87
C ASP A 475 -29.16 -18.97 -17.90
N GLU A 476 -30.43 -19.29 -18.20
CA GLU A 476 -31.25 -18.51 -19.14
C GLU A 476 -31.48 -17.08 -18.65
N THR A 477 -31.90 -16.90 -17.39
CA THR A 477 -32.16 -15.57 -16.82
C THR A 477 -30.87 -14.78 -16.65
N ILE A 478 -29.80 -15.41 -16.16
CA ILE A 478 -28.50 -14.77 -15.96
C ILE A 478 -27.90 -14.29 -17.29
N ASN A 479 -27.87 -15.13 -18.31
CA ASN A 479 -27.33 -14.76 -19.63
C ASN A 479 -28.16 -13.62 -20.24
N HIS A 480 -29.47 -13.67 -20.11
CA HIS A 480 -30.36 -12.62 -20.64
C HIS A 480 -30.12 -11.27 -19.94
N ILE A 481 -30.03 -11.26 -18.62
CA ILE A 481 -29.79 -10.03 -17.83
C ILE A 481 -28.38 -9.50 -18.08
N SER A 482 -27.37 -10.37 -18.18
CA SER A 482 -26.01 -9.97 -18.52
C SER A 482 -25.98 -9.21 -19.86
N GLU A 483 -26.64 -9.72 -20.91
CA GLU A 483 -26.69 -9.06 -22.21
C GLU A 483 -27.51 -7.76 -22.17
N LEU A 484 -28.61 -7.69 -21.42
CA LEU A 484 -29.36 -6.46 -21.22
C LEU A 484 -28.50 -5.39 -20.55
N PHE A 485 -27.72 -5.77 -19.55
CA PHE A 485 -26.82 -4.82 -18.86
C PHE A 485 -25.67 -4.39 -19.75
N ARG A 486 -25.16 -5.28 -20.59
CA ARG A 486 -24.12 -4.95 -21.57
C ARG A 486 -24.59 -3.89 -22.57
N GLU A 487 -25.83 -4.02 -23.01
CA GLU A 487 -26.43 -3.11 -23.99
C GLU A 487 -26.91 -1.79 -23.37
N HIS A 488 -27.54 -1.84 -22.19
CA HIS A 488 -28.27 -0.70 -21.60
C HIS A 488 -27.72 -0.22 -20.25
N GLY A 489 -26.86 -0.97 -19.58
CA GLY A 489 -26.47 -0.71 -18.20
C GLY A 489 -27.50 -1.22 -17.20
N SER A 490 -27.13 -1.22 -15.90
CA SER A 490 -27.98 -1.80 -14.85
C SER A 490 -29.23 -0.98 -14.49
N ASN A 491 -29.34 0.28 -14.95
CA ASN A 491 -30.53 1.09 -14.73
C ASN A 491 -31.78 0.43 -15.33
N VAL A 492 -31.64 -0.36 -16.40
CA VAL A 492 -32.71 -1.10 -17.03
C VAL A 492 -33.50 -1.97 -16.03
N TRP A 493 -32.81 -2.50 -15.01
CA TRP A 493 -33.43 -3.30 -13.95
C TRP A 493 -34.54 -2.51 -13.19
N PHE A 494 -34.32 -1.22 -12.99
CA PHE A 494 -35.23 -0.34 -12.26
C PHE A 494 -36.18 0.44 -13.16
N GLU A 495 -35.88 0.54 -14.45
CA GLU A 495 -36.70 1.28 -15.43
C GLU A 495 -37.79 0.41 -16.05
N ARG A 496 -37.54 -0.89 -16.23
CA ARG A 496 -38.45 -1.82 -16.92
C ARG A 496 -39.26 -2.66 -15.94
N ASP A 497 -40.48 -3.04 -16.42
CA ASP A 497 -41.27 -4.04 -15.72
C ASP A 497 -40.63 -5.42 -15.81
N VAL A 498 -40.98 -6.29 -14.86
CA VAL A 498 -40.41 -7.66 -14.77
C VAL A 498 -40.55 -8.45 -16.06
N LYS A 499 -41.70 -8.30 -16.74
CA LYS A 499 -41.96 -8.97 -18.03
C LYS A 499 -40.97 -8.59 -19.12
N ASP A 500 -40.51 -7.35 -19.12
CA ASP A 500 -39.54 -6.84 -20.09
C ASP A 500 -38.08 -7.20 -19.73
N LEU A 501 -37.84 -7.65 -18.50
CA LEU A 501 -36.55 -8.11 -18.02
C LEU A 501 -36.34 -9.61 -18.18
N LEU A 502 -37.40 -10.38 -18.26
CA LEU A 502 -37.33 -11.82 -18.47
C LEU A 502 -37.17 -12.14 -19.96
N PRO A 503 -36.52 -13.30 -20.29
CA PRO A 503 -36.51 -13.77 -21.67
C PRO A 503 -37.93 -13.90 -22.23
N ALA A 504 -38.11 -13.61 -23.51
CA ALA A 504 -39.41 -13.75 -24.17
C ALA A 504 -39.97 -15.16 -24.02
N GLY A 505 -41.21 -15.29 -23.54
CA GLY A 505 -41.86 -16.59 -23.36
C GLY A 505 -41.38 -17.39 -22.15
N PHE A 506 -40.66 -16.77 -21.23
CA PHE A 506 -40.15 -17.42 -20.02
C PHE A 506 -41.32 -17.95 -19.17
N THR A 507 -41.20 -19.24 -18.77
CA THR A 507 -42.16 -19.91 -17.88
C THR A 507 -41.43 -20.59 -16.74
N HIS A 508 -42.08 -20.72 -15.59
CA HIS A 508 -41.60 -21.44 -14.44
C HIS A 508 -42.72 -22.19 -13.73
N PRO A 509 -42.48 -23.44 -13.26
CA PRO A 509 -43.52 -24.22 -12.58
C PRO A 509 -44.15 -23.53 -11.37
N GLY A 510 -43.41 -22.72 -10.66
CA GLY A 510 -43.88 -21.93 -9.52
C GLY A 510 -44.78 -20.76 -9.86
N SER A 511 -44.90 -20.43 -11.15
CA SER A 511 -45.75 -19.32 -11.64
C SER A 511 -46.77 -19.81 -12.68
N PRO A 512 -47.81 -20.53 -12.23
CA PRO A 512 -48.83 -21.07 -13.13
C PRO A 512 -49.57 -20.00 -13.92
N ASN A 513 -49.65 -18.76 -13.43
CA ASN A 513 -50.31 -17.63 -14.11
C ASN A 513 -49.30 -16.74 -14.89
N GLY A 514 -48.03 -17.11 -14.92
CA GLY A 514 -46.97 -16.34 -15.61
C GLY A 514 -46.63 -15.01 -14.94
N GLU A 515 -46.97 -14.85 -13.67
CA GLU A 515 -46.64 -13.68 -12.88
C GLU A 515 -45.29 -13.86 -12.16
N PHE A 516 -44.46 -12.83 -12.17
CA PHE A 516 -43.12 -12.82 -11.55
C PHE A 516 -42.87 -11.50 -10.84
N THR A 517 -42.04 -11.53 -9.83
CA THR A 517 -41.48 -10.37 -9.17
C THR A 517 -39.98 -10.38 -9.27
N LYS A 518 -39.32 -9.27 -8.98
CA LYS A 518 -37.85 -9.16 -9.02
C LYS A 518 -37.33 -8.70 -7.68
N GLU A 519 -36.06 -9.07 -7.38
CA GLU A 519 -35.32 -8.57 -6.23
C GLU A 519 -35.05 -7.06 -6.42
N THR A 520 -35.10 -6.31 -5.34
CA THR A 520 -34.81 -4.87 -5.33
C THR A 520 -33.49 -4.53 -4.64
N ASP A 521 -32.91 -5.45 -3.93
CA ASP A 521 -31.61 -5.27 -3.30
C ASP A 521 -30.49 -5.23 -4.34
N ILE A 522 -29.42 -4.52 -3.99
CA ILE A 522 -28.20 -4.45 -4.79
C ILE A 522 -27.09 -5.29 -4.17
N MET A 523 -26.05 -5.57 -4.94
CA MET A 523 -24.87 -6.29 -4.46
C MET A 523 -23.99 -5.41 -3.59
N ASP A 524 -23.29 -6.03 -2.64
CA ASP A 524 -22.18 -5.43 -1.91
C ASP A 524 -21.15 -4.86 -2.90
N VAL A 525 -20.67 -3.66 -2.66
CA VAL A 525 -19.65 -3.00 -3.49
C VAL A 525 -18.36 -3.83 -3.62
N TRP A 526 -18.02 -4.61 -2.59
CA TRP A 526 -16.87 -5.52 -2.64
C TRP A 526 -17.07 -6.69 -3.61
N PHE A 527 -18.30 -7.01 -3.96
CA PHE A 527 -18.61 -7.94 -5.04
C PHE A 527 -18.29 -7.31 -6.39
N ASP A 528 -18.57 -6.02 -6.57
CA ASP A 528 -18.23 -5.28 -7.79
C ASP A 528 -16.72 -5.29 -8.04
N SER A 529 -15.93 -4.76 -7.11
CA SER A 529 -14.47 -4.75 -7.23
C SER A 529 -13.85 -6.15 -7.21
N GLY A 530 -14.44 -7.06 -6.43
CA GLY A 530 -14.02 -8.46 -6.38
C GLY A 530 -14.19 -9.22 -7.70
N SER A 531 -15.07 -8.74 -8.58
CA SER A 531 -15.31 -9.35 -9.90
C SER A 531 -14.35 -8.86 -10.99
N SER A 532 -13.40 -7.98 -10.68
CA SER A 532 -12.49 -7.40 -11.66
C SER A 532 -11.60 -8.43 -12.38
N HIS A 533 -11.27 -9.54 -11.73
CA HIS A 533 -10.51 -10.60 -12.39
C HIS A 533 -11.26 -11.20 -13.58
N GLN A 534 -12.60 -11.23 -13.54
CA GLN A 534 -13.45 -11.67 -14.66
C GLN A 534 -13.70 -10.52 -15.62
N ALA A 535 -14.15 -9.39 -15.12
CA ALA A 535 -14.60 -8.25 -15.93
C ALA A 535 -13.44 -7.52 -16.63
N VAL A 536 -12.22 -7.64 -16.13
CA VAL A 536 -11.04 -6.93 -16.65
C VAL A 536 -9.96 -7.91 -17.10
N LEU A 537 -9.40 -8.71 -16.20
CA LEU A 537 -8.29 -9.60 -16.53
C LEU A 537 -8.67 -10.66 -17.58
N ASN A 538 -9.83 -11.26 -17.45
CA ASN A 538 -10.30 -12.29 -18.37
C ASN A 538 -10.95 -11.69 -19.63
N ALA A 539 -11.55 -10.53 -19.53
CA ALA A 539 -12.32 -9.92 -20.62
C ALA A 539 -11.45 -9.15 -21.63
N ARG A 540 -10.32 -8.58 -21.20
CA ARG A 540 -9.45 -7.79 -22.08
C ARG A 540 -8.37 -8.66 -22.72
N PRO A 541 -8.19 -8.59 -24.06
CA PRO A 541 -7.24 -9.47 -24.76
C PRO A 541 -5.78 -9.19 -24.38
N GLU A 542 -5.44 -7.96 -23.96
CA GLU A 542 -4.09 -7.58 -23.54
C GLU A 542 -3.73 -8.05 -22.12
N LEU A 543 -4.73 -8.46 -21.35
CA LEU A 543 -4.56 -8.91 -19.97
C LEU A 543 -4.76 -10.43 -19.85
N SER A 544 -4.46 -10.98 -18.71
CA SER A 544 -4.65 -12.40 -18.40
C SER A 544 -4.96 -12.63 -16.91
N ARG A 545 -5.66 -13.72 -16.65
CA ARG A 545 -5.96 -14.19 -15.30
C ARG A 545 -5.24 -15.54 -15.08
N PRO A 546 -4.53 -15.74 -13.94
CA PRO A 546 -4.35 -14.77 -12.86
C PRO A 546 -3.43 -13.62 -13.25
N ALA A 547 -3.55 -12.48 -12.49
CA ALA A 547 -2.56 -11.41 -12.56
C ALA A 547 -1.24 -11.88 -11.95
N ASP A 548 -0.13 -11.30 -12.40
CA ASP A 548 1.17 -11.57 -11.78
C ASP A 548 1.26 -10.90 -10.41
N LEU A 549 0.67 -9.72 -10.25
CA LEU A 549 0.76 -8.94 -9.02
C LEU A 549 -0.53 -8.17 -8.72
N TYR A 550 -0.97 -8.28 -7.44
CA TYR A 550 -1.86 -7.31 -6.78
C TYR A 550 -1.01 -6.54 -5.77
N MET A 551 -1.02 -5.22 -5.86
CA MET A 551 -0.30 -4.35 -4.92
C MET A 551 -1.24 -3.28 -4.38
N GLU A 552 -1.54 -3.32 -3.09
CA GLU A 552 -2.44 -2.39 -2.42
C GLU A 552 -2.01 -2.17 -0.96
N GLY A 553 -2.73 -1.32 -0.25
CA GLY A 553 -2.54 -1.10 1.18
C GLY A 553 -2.84 -2.34 2.03
N SER A 554 -2.28 -2.39 3.22
CA SER A 554 -2.46 -3.50 4.17
C SER A 554 -3.90 -3.66 4.69
N ASP A 555 -4.74 -2.65 4.54
CA ASP A 555 -6.17 -2.72 4.83
C ASP A 555 -6.93 -3.63 3.84
N GLN A 556 -6.36 -3.92 2.68
CA GLN A 556 -6.99 -4.69 1.62
C GLN A 556 -6.98 -6.21 1.86
N TYR A 557 -6.31 -6.71 2.90
CA TYR A 557 -6.48 -8.10 3.33
C TYR A 557 -7.93 -8.39 3.75
N ARG A 558 -8.62 -7.40 4.28
CA ARG A 558 -10.04 -7.47 4.59
C ARG A 558 -10.93 -7.01 3.44
N GLY A 559 -10.40 -6.30 2.48
CA GLY A 559 -11.11 -5.73 1.32
C GLY A 559 -10.88 -6.51 0.02
N TRP A 560 -10.22 -5.89 -0.92
CA TRP A 560 -10.10 -6.37 -2.29
C TRP A 560 -9.30 -7.67 -2.45
N PHE A 561 -8.24 -7.88 -1.67
CA PHE A 561 -7.49 -9.15 -1.72
C PHE A 561 -8.39 -10.34 -1.36
N ASN A 562 -9.29 -10.14 -0.43
CA ASN A 562 -10.23 -11.17 0.04
C ASN A 562 -11.41 -11.34 -0.93
N SER A 563 -12.05 -10.25 -1.35
CA SER A 563 -13.21 -10.32 -2.25
C SER A 563 -12.84 -10.87 -3.63
N SER A 564 -11.68 -10.46 -4.18
CA SER A 564 -11.16 -11.00 -5.43
C SER A 564 -10.84 -12.50 -5.31
N LEU A 565 -10.20 -12.89 -4.21
CA LEU A 565 -9.89 -14.30 -3.95
C LEU A 565 -11.17 -15.14 -3.87
N THR A 566 -12.15 -14.66 -3.11
CA THR A 566 -13.41 -15.37 -2.88
C THR A 566 -14.16 -15.62 -4.18
N THR A 567 -14.37 -14.60 -4.99
CA THR A 567 -15.09 -14.74 -6.26
C THR A 567 -14.30 -15.56 -7.29
N ALA A 568 -12.99 -15.37 -7.35
CA ALA A 568 -12.14 -16.10 -8.31
C ALA A 568 -12.07 -17.59 -7.97
N VAL A 569 -11.86 -17.96 -6.72
CA VAL A 569 -11.85 -19.37 -6.29
C VAL A 569 -13.23 -19.99 -6.48
N ALA A 570 -14.29 -19.26 -6.18
CA ALA A 570 -15.66 -19.75 -6.39
C ALA A 570 -15.92 -20.15 -7.85
N ILE A 571 -15.46 -19.37 -8.82
CA ILE A 571 -15.77 -19.61 -10.25
C ILE A 571 -14.66 -20.36 -11.01
N THR A 572 -13.42 -20.29 -10.58
CA THR A 572 -12.27 -20.90 -11.29
C THR A 572 -11.53 -21.96 -10.51
N GLY A 573 -11.68 -21.99 -9.18
CA GLY A 573 -10.90 -22.85 -8.29
C GLY A 573 -9.50 -22.33 -7.98
N GLU A 574 -9.11 -21.16 -8.50
CA GLU A 574 -7.77 -20.60 -8.37
C GLU A 574 -7.81 -19.15 -7.86
N ALA A 575 -6.73 -18.73 -7.19
CA ALA A 575 -6.54 -17.32 -6.84
C ALA A 575 -6.39 -16.46 -8.11
N PRO A 576 -6.87 -15.20 -8.10
CA PRO A 576 -6.78 -14.32 -9.25
C PRO A 576 -5.42 -13.64 -9.38
N TYR A 577 -4.50 -13.90 -8.47
CA TYR A 577 -3.17 -13.31 -8.42
C TYR A 577 -2.12 -14.36 -8.01
N ARG A 578 -0.90 -14.19 -8.53
CA ARG A 578 0.25 -15.05 -8.19
C ARG A 578 1.06 -14.49 -7.03
N ASN A 579 1.15 -13.16 -6.96
CA ASN A 579 1.89 -12.43 -5.95
C ASN A 579 1.02 -11.31 -5.38
N VAL A 580 1.16 -11.08 -4.07
CA VAL A 580 0.55 -9.93 -3.40
C VAL A 580 1.65 -9.16 -2.68
N LEU A 581 1.72 -7.87 -2.96
CA LEU A 581 2.59 -6.91 -2.29
C LEU A 581 1.70 -5.91 -1.55
N SER A 582 1.90 -5.75 -0.25
CA SER A 582 1.15 -4.75 0.50
C SER A 582 2.03 -3.64 1.03
N HIS A 583 1.47 -2.44 1.08
CA HIS A 583 2.12 -1.26 1.65
C HIS A 583 1.38 -0.77 2.90
N GLY A 584 2.09 -0.01 3.74
CA GLY A 584 1.50 0.64 4.91
C GLY A 584 0.78 1.94 4.55
N PHE A 585 0.37 2.66 5.58
CA PHE A 585 -0.32 3.95 5.46
C PHE A 585 0.68 5.11 5.40
N ALA A 586 0.28 6.18 4.72
CA ALA A 586 1.00 7.45 4.73
C ALA A 586 0.53 8.28 5.94
N LEU A 587 1.44 8.52 6.87
CA LEU A 587 1.21 9.25 8.12
C LEU A 587 1.89 10.62 8.07
N ASP A 588 1.52 11.52 8.99
CA ASP A 588 2.21 12.81 9.12
C ASP A 588 3.65 12.64 9.65
N GLY A 589 4.39 13.74 9.77
CA GLY A 589 5.77 13.71 10.23
C GLY A 589 5.97 13.20 11.66
N GLU A 590 4.92 13.16 12.47
CA GLU A 590 4.91 12.66 13.85
C GLU A 590 4.36 11.23 13.96
N GLY A 591 3.99 10.63 12.84
CA GLY A 591 3.45 9.27 12.79
C GLY A 591 1.97 9.17 13.09
N ARG A 592 1.22 10.27 12.96
CA ARG A 592 -0.23 10.30 13.16
C ARG A 592 -0.98 10.19 11.83
N LYS A 593 -2.16 9.60 11.87
CA LYS A 593 -3.06 9.58 10.71
C LYS A 593 -3.44 11.00 10.30
N MET A 594 -3.35 11.31 9.02
CA MET A 594 -3.77 12.60 8.49
C MET A 594 -5.30 12.71 8.46
N SER A 595 -5.83 13.82 8.97
CA SER A 595 -7.26 14.12 8.92
C SER A 595 -7.50 15.63 8.86
N LYS A 596 -8.64 16.02 8.29
CA LYS A 596 -9.05 17.43 8.22
C LYS A 596 -9.24 18.03 9.62
N SER A 597 -9.73 17.24 10.55
CA SER A 597 -9.97 17.68 11.93
C SER A 597 -8.68 17.99 12.70
N LEU A 598 -7.59 17.27 12.42
CA LEU A 598 -6.28 17.52 13.02
C LEU A 598 -5.49 18.62 12.30
N GLY A 599 -5.91 19.01 11.09
CA GLY A 599 -5.22 20.03 10.31
C GLY A 599 -3.82 19.63 9.84
N ASN A 600 -3.51 18.33 9.82
CA ASN A 600 -2.21 17.75 9.45
C ASN A 600 -2.19 17.14 8.05
N THR A 601 -3.21 17.41 7.23
CA THR A 601 -3.33 16.85 5.89
C THR A 601 -2.38 17.50 4.92
N LEU A 602 -1.60 16.70 4.20
CA LEU A 602 -0.74 17.10 3.09
C LEU A 602 -1.33 16.52 1.80
N LEU A 603 -1.67 17.39 0.85
CA LEU A 603 -2.27 16.97 -0.42
C LEU A 603 -1.20 16.85 -1.52
N PRO A 604 -1.19 15.77 -2.31
CA PRO A 604 -0.24 15.59 -3.41
C PRO A 604 -0.24 16.72 -4.41
N GLY A 605 -1.43 17.23 -4.78
CA GLY A 605 -1.56 18.33 -5.75
C GLY A 605 -0.84 19.60 -5.31
N LYS A 606 -0.87 19.92 -4.03
CA LYS A 606 -0.16 21.07 -3.46
C LYS A 606 1.36 20.86 -3.49
N VAL A 607 1.81 19.67 -3.11
CA VAL A 607 3.24 19.30 -3.13
C VAL A 607 3.78 19.36 -4.56
N ILE A 608 3.05 18.83 -5.53
CA ILE A 608 3.45 18.81 -6.94
C ILE A 608 3.55 20.21 -7.50
N LYS A 609 2.66 21.14 -7.13
CA LYS A 609 2.72 22.55 -7.53
C LYS A 609 3.98 23.26 -7.01
N GLN A 610 4.46 22.86 -5.83
CA GLN A 610 5.63 23.49 -5.19
C GLN A 610 6.94 22.83 -5.60
N LEU A 611 6.98 21.50 -5.60
CA LEU A 611 8.22 20.72 -5.73
C LEU A 611 8.29 19.87 -7.00
N GLY A 612 7.15 19.51 -7.59
CA GLY A 612 7.06 18.64 -8.74
C GLY A 612 6.73 17.19 -8.38
N ALA A 613 6.25 16.44 -9.38
CA ALA A 613 5.89 15.04 -9.24
C ALA A 613 7.11 14.15 -8.98
N ASP A 614 8.24 14.41 -9.61
CA ASP A 614 9.47 13.63 -9.43
C ASP A 614 9.96 13.64 -7.97
N ILE A 615 9.73 14.74 -7.24
CA ILE A 615 10.07 14.79 -5.81
C ILE A 615 9.14 13.88 -4.98
N VAL A 616 7.85 13.88 -5.27
CA VAL A 616 6.89 12.94 -4.62
C VAL A 616 7.28 11.49 -4.92
N ARG A 617 7.62 11.20 -6.16
CA ARG A 617 8.03 9.86 -6.60
C ARG A 617 9.34 9.44 -5.92
N LEU A 618 10.29 10.34 -5.78
CA LEU A 618 11.55 10.07 -5.09
C LEU A 618 11.33 9.82 -3.59
N TRP A 619 10.41 10.58 -2.98
CA TRP A 619 9.99 10.31 -1.60
C TRP A 619 9.43 8.88 -1.47
N VAL A 620 8.54 8.45 -2.36
CA VAL A 620 8.00 7.08 -2.37
C VAL A 620 9.11 6.05 -2.45
N ALA A 621 10.09 6.26 -3.31
CA ALA A 621 11.24 5.37 -3.44
C ALA A 621 12.15 5.39 -2.19
N SER A 622 12.17 6.48 -1.44
CA SER A 622 13.07 6.66 -0.28
C SER A 622 12.61 5.95 1.00
N VAL A 623 11.34 5.58 1.10
CA VAL A 623 10.74 5.02 2.32
C VAL A 623 10.59 3.50 2.24
N ASP A 624 10.62 2.85 3.40
CA ASP A 624 10.24 1.44 3.52
C ASP A 624 8.71 1.35 3.55
N TYR A 625 8.13 1.28 2.36
CA TYR A 625 6.67 1.33 2.15
C TYR A 625 5.92 0.08 2.65
N GLN A 626 6.60 -1.02 2.96
CA GLN A 626 5.97 -2.23 3.49
C GLN A 626 5.43 -2.03 4.90
N ALA A 627 5.93 -1.02 5.60
CA ALA A 627 5.39 -0.52 6.86
C ALA A 627 4.75 0.85 6.65
N ASP A 628 4.12 1.41 7.69
CA ASP A 628 3.61 2.78 7.64
C ASP A 628 4.76 3.77 7.41
N VAL A 629 4.51 4.77 6.58
CA VAL A 629 5.52 5.75 6.16
C VAL A 629 5.12 7.16 6.58
N ARG A 630 6.11 8.00 6.79
CA ARG A 630 5.91 9.39 7.18
C ARG A 630 6.15 10.33 6.01
N VAL A 631 5.37 11.40 5.96
CA VAL A 631 5.54 12.49 5.01
C VAL A 631 5.28 13.83 5.71
N SER A 632 6.15 14.80 5.45
CA SER A 632 6.04 16.17 5.93
C SER A 632 6.82 17.09 5.01
N ASP A 633 6.62 18.41 5.14
CA ASP A 633 7.40 19.39 4.38
C ASP A 633 8.90 19.25 4.63
N GLU A 634 9.30 18.93 5.87
CA GLU A 634 10.71 18.71 6.22
C GLU A 634 11.29 17.46 5.55
N ILE A 635 10.56 16.34 5.57
CA ILE A 635 10.96 15.11 4.91
C ILE A 635 11.10 15.34 3.40
N LEU A 636 10.15 16.03 2.78
CA LEU A 636 10.19 16.35 1.35
C LEU A 636 11.35 17.29 1.00
N LYS A 637 11.71 18.19 1.91
CA LYS A 637 12.91 19.04 1.74
C LYS A 637 14.19 18.22 1.72
N GLN A 638 14.33 17.23 2.61
CA GLN A 638 15.46 16.29 2.62
C GLN A 638 15.54 15.49 1.32
N VAL A 639 14.41 15.00 0.84
CA VAL A 639 14.33 14.29 -0.45
C VAL A 639 14.74 15.21 -1.61
N SER A 640 14.31 16.47 -1.59
CA SER A 640 14.69 17.47 -2.59
C SER A 640 16.20 17.72 -2.62
N GLU A 641 16.87 17.66 -1.46
CA GLU A 641 18.34 17.77 -1.40
C GLU A 641 19.03 16.59 -2.09
N VAL A 642 18.55 15.38 -1.91
CA VAL A 642 19.05 14.19 -2.61
C VAL A 642 18.80 14.32 -4.13
N TYR A 643 17.60 14.75 -4.51
CA TYR A 643 17.29 15.03 -5.91
C TYR A 643 18.27 16.02 -6.53
N ARG A 644 18.59 17.11 -5.82
CA ARG A 644 19.54 18.13 -6.28
C ARG A 644 20.92 17.52 -6.49
N LYS A 645 21.39 16.66 -5.59
CA LYS A 645 22.69 15.97 -5.74
C LYS A 645 22.72 15.08 -6.98
N ILE A 646 21.66 14.30 -7.20
CA ILE A 646 21.54 13.48 -8.41
C ILE A 646 21.55 14.35 -9.66
N ARG A 647 20.78 15.43 -9.68
CA ARG A 647 20.71 16.35 -10.81
C ARG A 647 22.03 17.02 -11.10
N ASN A 648 22.74 17.47 -10.06
CA ASN A 648 24.07 18.08 -10.20
C ASN A 648 25.07 17.07 -10.77
N THR A 649 25.00 15.81 -10.36
CA THR A 649 25.85 14.74 -10.92
C THR A 649 25.58 14.58 -12.42
N MET A 650 24.32 14.49 -12.82
CA MET A 650 23.94 14.39 -14.23
C MET A 650 24.44 15.57 -15.03
N ARG A 651 24.32 16.78 -14.50
CA ARG A 651 24.75 18.00 -15.16
C ARG A 651 26.29 18.03 -15.36
N PHE A 652 27.03 17.63 -14.36
CA PHE A 652 28.49 17.52 -14.45
C PHE A 652 28.91 16.51 -15.53
N LEU A 653 28.30 15.32 -15.52
CA LEU A 653 28.59 14.30 -16.52
C LEU A 653 28.27 14.80 -17.94
N LEU A 654 27.10 15.35 -18.14
CA LEU A 654 26.67 15.89 -19.45
C LEU A 654 27.59 17.03 -19.93
N GLY A 655 27.96 17.91 -19.02
CA GLY A 655 28.78 19.07 -19.35
C GLY A 655 30.18 18.71 -19.83
N ASN A 656 30.72 17.60 -19.32
CA ASN A 656 32.10 17.15 -19.61
C ASN A 656 32.19 16.14 -20.75
N ILE A 657 31.09 15.85 -21.42
CA ILE A 657 31.05 14.98 -22.61
C ILE A 657 30.48 15.70 -23.84
N ASN A 658 30.42 17.04 -23.81
CA ASN A 658 29.84 17.81 -24.89
C ASN A 658 30.60 17.67 -26.24
N ASP A 659 31.91 17.39 -26.19
CA ASP A 659 32.77 17.16 -27.35
C ASP A 659 33.09 15.64 -27.56
N PHE A 660 32.34 14.77 -26.92
CA PHE A 660 32.58 13.33 -26.98
C PHE A 660 31.52 12.62 -27.85
N HIS A 661 31.98 11.80 -28.79
CA HIS A 661 31.13 10.96 -29.62
C HIS A 661 31.40 9.48 -29.29
N PRO A 662 30.40 8.74 -28.80
CA PRO A 662 30.60 7.36 -28.30
C PRO A 662 31.10 6.38 -29.37
N THR A 663 30.81 6.65 -30.65
CA THR A 663 31.23 5.78 -31.76
C THR A 663 32.67 6.03 -32.24
N THR A 664 33.22 7.24 -32.03
CA THR A 664 34.52 7.62 -32.57
C THR A 664 35.55 7.94 -31.49
N ASN A 665 35.12 8.37 -30.31
CA ASN A 665 36.03 8.84 -29.26
C ASN A 665 36.14 7.88 -28.05
N ALA A 666 35.24 6.88 -27.97
CA ALA A 666 35.26 5.94 -26.86
C ALA A 666 36.56 5.13 -26.81
N VAL A 667 37.10 4.99 -25.61
CA VAL A 667 38.28 4.14 -25.34
C VAL A 667 37.75 2.76 -24.94
N SER A 668 38.27 1.70 -25.57
CA SER A 668 37.89 0.33 -25.23
C SER A 668 38.31 -0.01 -23.80
N TYR A 669 37.56 -0.90 -23.14
CA TYR A 669 37.80 -1.26 -21.74
C TYR A 669 39.28 -1.67 -21.49
N GLU A 670 39.86 -2.47 -22.38
CA GLU A 670 41.25 -2.97 -22.24
C GLU A 670 42.26 -1.82 -22.27
N ASN A 671 41.95 -0.73 -22.92
CA ASN A 671 42.83 0.44 -23.07
C ASN A 671 42.61 1.54 -22.04
N LEU A 672 41.61 1.33 -21.13
CA LEU A 672 41.39 2.27 -20.01
C LEU A 672 42.48 2.14 -18.96
N ARG A 673 42.68 3.25 -18.21
CA ARG A 673 43.52 3.20 -16.99
C ARG A 673 42.83 2.37 -15.93
N GLU A 674 43.57 1.83 -14.99
CA GLU A 674 43.00 1.02 -13.91
C GLU A 674 41.91 1.75 -13.11
N VAL A 675 42.12 3.04 -12.82
CA VAL A 675 41.13 3.84 -12.08
C VAL A 675 39.83 3.97 -12.87
N ASP A 676 39.90 4.09 -14.19
CA ASP A 676 38.73 4.17 -15.06
C ASP A 676 38.02 2.83 -15.12
N LYS A 677 38.77 1.74 -15.21
CA LYS A 677 38.21 0.36 -15.10
C LYS A 677 37.51 0.15 -13.77
N TYR A 678 38.12 0.61 -12.69
CA TYR A 678 37.55 0.52 -11.33
C TYR A 678 36.18 1.21 -11.27
N MET A 679 36.05 2.40 -11.84
CA MET A 679 34.76 3.09 -11.86
C MET A 679 33.72 2.37 -12.73
N LEU A 680 34.09 1.81 -13.85
CA LEU A 680 33.17 1.00 -14.65
C LEU A 680 32.75 -0.29 -13.94
N ILE A 681 33.65 -0.89 -13.17
CA ILE A 681 33.33 -2.05 -12.34
C ILE A 681 32.33 -1.65 -11.26
N LYS A 682 32.56 -0.54 -10.57
CA LYS A 682 31.61 0.00 -9.58
C LYS A 682 30.24 0.32 -10.19
N LEU A 683 30.22 0.86 -11.39
CA LEU A 683 28.99 1.13 -12.13
C LEU A 683 28.28 -0.17 -12.50
N ASN A 684 29.03 -1.19 -12.93
CA ASN A 684 28.50 -2.51 -13.24
C ASN A 684 27.91 -3.21 -12.01
N ASP A 685 28.56 -3.09 -10.85
CA ASP A 685 28.05 -3.58 -9.56
C ASP A 685 26.75 -2.85 -9.19
N LEU A 686 26.70 -1.52 -9.42
CA LEU A 686 25.49 -0.73 -9.21
C LEU A 686 24.33 -1.23 -10.07
N VAL A 687 24.58 -1.52 -11.37
CA VAL A 687 23.57 -2.08 -12.27
C VAL A 687 22.99 -3.37 -11.71
N LYS A 688 23.86 -4.29 -11.31
CA LYS A 688 23.43 -5.57 -10.72
C LYS A 688 22.60 -5.35 -9.44
N ASN A 689 23.09 -4.56 -8.53
CA ASN A 689 22.46 -4.33 -7.23
C ASN A 689 21.11 -3.60 -7.39
N VAL A 690 21.03 -2.62 -8.27
CA VAL A 690 19.79 -1.89 -8.52
C VAL A 690 18.75 -2.78 -9.21
N LYS A 691 19.15 -3.57 -10.19
CA LYS A 691 18.25 -4.51 -10.86
C LYS A 691 17.73 -5.58 -9.88
N ASP A 692 18.58 -6.11 -9.02
CA ASP A 692 18.19 -7.07 -7.98
C ASP A 692 17.17 -6.41 -7.00
N SER A 693 17.40 -5.16 -6.64
CA SER A 693 16.52 -4.40 -5.75
C SER A 693 15.16 -4.09 -6.39
N TYR A 694 15.13 -3.77 -7.68
CA TYR A 694 13.87 -3.63 -8.42
C TYR A 694 13.09 -4.93 -8.43
N GLU A 695 13.75 -6.05 -8.72
CA GLU A 695 13.11 -7.36 -8.77
C GLU A 695 12.55 -7.79 -7.40
N ALA A 696 13.22 -7.40 -6.32
CA ALA A 696 12.79 -7.62 -4.94
C ALA A 696 11.77 -6.58 -4.43
N PHE A 697 11.42 -5.59 -5.23
CA PHE A 697 10.55 -4.45 -4.84
C PHE A 697 11.11 -3.64 -3.66
N GLU A 698 12.43 -3.52 -3.56
CA GLU A 698 13.15 -2.80 -2.50
C GLU A 698 13.65 -1.44 -3.02
N PHE A 699 12.74 -0.48 -3.19
CA PHE A 699 13.04 0.80 -3.82
C PHE A 699 13.86 1.73 -2.93
N SER A 700 13.73 1.63 -1.61
CA SER A 700 14.55 2.40 -0.67
C SER A 700 16.03 2.02 -0.77
N THR A 701 16.32 0.76 -1.04
CA THR A 701 17.68 0.28 -1.32
C THR A 701 18.23 0.94 -2.58
N ILE A 702 17.45 1.04 -3.64
CA ILE A 702 17.85 1.73 -4.88
C ILE A 702 18.16 3.19 -4.62
N TYR A 703 17.30 3.87 -3.88
CA TYR A 703 17.48 5.26 -3.51
C TYR A 703 18.82 5.49 -2.81
N HIS A 704 19.15 4.64 -1.84
CA HIS A 704 20.43 4.73 -1.12
C HIS A 704 21.63 4.34 -1.97
N GLN A 705 21.50 3.29 -2.79
CA GLN A 705 22.58 2.84 -3.68
C GLN A 705 22.97 3.93 -4.70
N ILE A 706 21.99 4.53 -5.35
CA ILE A 706 22.24 5.57 -6.35
C ILE A 706 22.76 6.85 -5.69
N ASN A 707 22.18 7.26 -4.57
CA ASN A 707 22.67 8.43 -3.84
C ASN A 707 24.11 8.24 -3.38
N ASN A 708 24.43 7.06 -2.86
CA ASN A 708 25.78 6.71 -2.43
C ASN A 708 26.77 6.73 -3.61
N PHE A 709 26.39 6.12 -4.73
CA PHE A 709 27.24 6.11 -5.92
C PHE A 709 27.51 7.52 -6.43
N CYS A 710 26.51 8.37 -6.55
CA CYS A 710 26.64 9.75 -6.98
C CYS A 710 27.49 10.59 -6.03
N THR A 711 27.35 10.37 -4.72
CA THR A 711 28.01 11.17 -3.69
C THR A 711 29.44 10.67 -3.42
N VAL A 712 29.60 9.39 -3.11
CA VAL A 712 30.86 8.80 -2.65
C VAL A 712 31.77 8.44 -3.83
N GLU A 713 31.28 7.62 -4.74
CA GLU A 713 32.09 7.10 -5.84
C GLU A 713 32.39 8.19 -6.88
N LEU A 714 31.39 8.96 -7.29
CA LEU A 714 31.56 10.00 -8.30
C LEU A 714 32.00 11.34 -7.71
N SER A 715 31.16 11.99 -6.93
CA SER A 715 31.36 13.38 -6.54
C SER A 715 32.58 13.58 -5.64
N GLN A 716 32.77 12.71 -4.65
CA GLN A 716 33.88 12.81 -3.68
C GLN A 716 35.19 12.23 -4.17
N PHE A 717 35.19 11.49 -5.26
CA PHE A 717 36.39 10.85 -5.80
C PHE A 717 36.57 11.12 -7.29
N TYR A 718 35.93 10.33 -8.14
CA TYR A 718 36.21 10.27 -9.58
C TYR A 718 35.99 11.60 -10.30
N MET A 719 34.86 12.24 -10.03
CA MET A 719 34.55 13.56 -10.65
C MET A 719 35.45 14.67 -10.11
N ASP A 720 35.93 14.54 -8.88
CA ASP A 720 36.74 15.57 -8.25
C ASP A 720 38.17 15.59 -8.84
N PHE A 721 38.86 14.46 -8.87
CA PHE A 721 40.20 14.43 -9.48
C PHE A 721 40.10 14.52 -11.01
N ALA A 722 39.00 14.17 -11.63
CA ALA A 722 38.78 14.26 -13.07
C ALA A 722 38.97 15.68 -13.62
N LYS A 723 38.71 16.71 -12.83
CA LYS A 723 38.83 18.09 -13.23
C LYS A 723 40.22 18.45 -13.74
N ASP A 724 41.27 17.89 -13.13
CA ASP A 724 42.65 18.08 -13.59
C ASP A 724 42.95 17.40 -14.94
N VAL A 725 42.11 16.47 -15.35
CA VAL A 725 42.21 15.78 -16.66
C VAL A 725 41.28 16.44 -17.69
N VAL A 726 39.99 16.48 -17.42
CA VAL A 726 38.99 16.86 -18.44
C VAL A 726 39.03 18.36 -18.76
N TYR A 727 39.47 19.21 -17.83
CA TYR A 727 39.59 20.64 -18.08
C TYR A 727 40.97 21.02 -18.62
N ILE A 728 42.02 20.32 -18.24
CA ILE A 728 43.42 20.71 -18.42
C ILE A 728 44.06 20.04 -19.64
N GLU A 729 43.85 18.73 -19.81
CA GLU A 729 44.44 17.97 -20.90
C GLU A 729 43.91 18.42 -22.28
N ALA A 730 44.62 18.08 -23.35
CA ALA A 730 44.17 18.32 -24.71
C ALA A 730 42.86 17.56 -25.00
N ALA A 731 42.02 18.10 -25.88
CA ALA A 731 40.72 17.51 -26.20
C ALA A 731 40.79 16.02 -26.60
N ASP A 732 41.80 15.65 -27.38
CA ASP A 732 42.03 14.30 -27.89
C ASP A 732 42.97 13.46 -27.03
N SER A 733 43.33 13.94 -25.85
CA SER A 733 44.16 13.20 -24.91
C SER A 733 43.53 11.85 -24.56
N HIS A 734 44.36 10.79 -24.54
CA HIS A 734 43.87 9.43 -24.17
C HIS A 734 43.20 9.42 -22.81
N ASP A 735 43.80 10.04 -21.80
CA ASP A 735 43.25 10.06 -20.43
C ASP A 735 41.94 10.81 -20.35
N ARG A 736 41.84 11.93 -21.09
CA ARG A 736 40.58 12.69 -21.16
C ARG A 736 39.49 11.87 -21.83
N ARG A 737 39.79 11.24 -22.98
CA ARG A 737 38.81 10.38 -23.69
C ARG A 737 38.43 9.14 -22.85
N ALA A 738 39.38 8.58 -22.11
CA ALA A 738 39.09 7.50 -21.17
C ALA A 738 38.11 7.93 -20.10
N MET A 739 38.29 9.08 -19.45
CA MET A 739 37.37 9.61 -18.46
C MET A 739 36.00 9.96 -19.06
N GLN A 740 36.00 10.56 -20.25
CA GLN A 740 34.75 10.85 -20.95
C GLN A 740 33.96 9.57 -21.32
N THR A 741 34.66 8.49 -21.63
CA THR A 741 34.05 7.17 -21.84
C THR A 741 33.33 6.72 -20.58
N VAL A 742 33.95 6.81 -19.41
CA VAL A 742 33.35 6.47 -18.13
C VAL A 742 32.18 7.39 -17.81
N PHE A 743 32.32 8.69 -18.04
CA PHE A 743 31.22 9.65 -17.83
C PHE A 743 30.01 9.36 -18.71
N TYR A 744 30.23 9.03 -19.99
CA TYR A 744 29.14 8.66 -20.89
C TYR A 744 28.42 7.40 -20.40
N GLU A 745 29.17 6.35 -20.09
CA GLU A 745 28.59 5.12 -19.56
C GLU A 745 27.85 5.37 -18.24
N ALA A 746 28.37 6.20 -17.38
CA ALA A 746 27.73 6.55 -16.10
C ALA A 746 26.41 7.28 -16.30
N VAL A 747 26.37 8.31 -17.16
CA VAL A 747 25.13 9.09 -17.36
C VAL A 747 24.06 8.26 -18.08
N VAL A 748 24.44 7.43 -19.05
CA VAL A 748 23.51 6.54 -19.74
C VAL A 748 22.93 5.53 -18.74
N THR A 749 23.78 4.90 -17.97
CA THR A 749 23.40 3.87 -17.00
C THR A 749 22.53 4.45 -15.89
N LEU A 750 22.92 5.53 -15.26
CA LEU A 750 22.16 6.18 -14.18
C LEU A 750 20.79 6.64 -14.67
N THR A 751 20.72 7.19 -15.88
CA THR A 751 19.46 7.64 -16.49
C THR A 751 18.51 6.48 -16.68
N LYS A 752 19.00 5.36 -17.23
CA LYS A 752 18.18 4.16 -17.43
C LYS A 752 17.72 3.56 -16.08
N LEU A 753 18.60 3.49 -15.10
CA LEU A 753 18.26 2.93 -13.77
C LEU A 753 17.26 3.79 -13.02
N LEU A 754 17.28 5.10 -13.20
CA LEU A 754 16.38 6.05 -12.52
C LEU A 754 15.07 6.29 -13.27
N ALA A 755 14.95 5.90 -14.53
CA ALA A 755 13.77 6.19 -15.35
C ALA A 755 12.44 5.72 -14.71
N PRO A 756 12.35 4.54 -14.06
CA PRO A 756 11.12 4.14 -13.37
C PRO A 756 10.73 5.07 -12.21
N ILE A 757 11.69 5.66 -11.53
CA ILE A 757 11.47 6.50 -10.34
C ILE A 757 11.27 7.96 -10.72
N LEU A 758 12.14 8.49 -11.59
CA LEU A 758 12.17 9.89 -12.00
C LEU A 758 11.92 10.05 -13.51
N PRO A 759 10.72 9.74 -14.00
CA PRO A 759 10.44 9.66 -15.43
C PRO A 759 10.63 10.98 -16.16
N HIS A 760 10.33 12.13 -15.54
CA HIS A 760 10.45 13.45 -16.15
C HIS A 760 11.91 13.91 -16.22
N THR A 761 12.64 13.80 -15.12
CA THR A 761 14.04 14.18 -15.03
C THR A 761 14.90 13.33 -15.96
N THR A 762 14.68 12.04 -16.00
CA THR A 762 15.45 11.14 -16.87
C THR A 762 15.18 11.37 -18.36
N GLU A 763 13.96 11.75 -18.71
CA GLU A 763 13.63 12.16 -20.08
C GLU A 763 14.39 13.44 -20.49
N GLU A 764 14.46 14.40 -19.57
CA GLU A 764 15.23 15.63 -19.79
C GLU A 764 16.73 15.35 -19.96
N VAL A 765 17.30 14.50 -19.09
CA VAL A 765 18.71 14.07 -19.22
C VAL A 765 18.94 13.37 -20.55
N TRP A 766 18.06 12.46 -20.92
CA TRP A 766 18.17 11.66 -22.16
C TRP A 766 18.13 12.55 -23.40
N ASN A 767 17.21 13.52 -23.45
CA ASN A 767 17.13 14.49 -24.55
C ASN A 767 18.36 15.37 -24.62
N SER A 768 18.94 15.78 -23.49
CA SER A 768 20.19 16.55 -23.47
C SER A 768 21.40 15.73 -23.93
N LEU A 769 21.39 14.41 -23.67
CA LEU A 769 22.48 13.51 -24.04
C LEU A 769 22.47 13.14 -25.53
N ILE A 770 21.30 12.75 -26.06
CA ILE A 770 21.14 12.13 -27.38
C ILE A 770 20.69 13.15 -28.43
N GLY A 771 20.00 14.22 -28.03
CA GLY A 771 19.51 15.30 -28.92
C GLY A 771 17.99 15.22 -29.14
N GLU A 772 17.45 16.27 -29.75
CA GLU A 772 16.04 16.40 -30.07
C GLU A 772 15.61 15.40 -31.17
N GLY A 773 14.40 14.85 -31.04
CA GLY A 773 13.78 13.96 -32.01
C GLY A 773 14.16 12.49 -31.86
N VAL A 774 14.83 12.13 -30.78
CA VAL A 774 15.18 10.74 -30.45
C VAL A 774 14.07 10.07 -29.66
N GLU A 775 14.02 8.75 -29.71
CA GLU A 775 13.09 7.94 -28.91
C GLU A 775 13.22 8.25 -27.40
N SER A 776 12.09 8.24 -26.70
CA SER A 776 12.03 8.42 -25.25
C SER A 776 12.94 7.44 -24.51
N ILE A 777 13.50 7.89 -23.37
CA ILE A 777 14.21 7.00 -22.44
C ILE A 777 13.33 5.82 -22.02
N HIS A 778 12.03 6.00 -21.96
CA HIS A 778 11.08 4.98 -21.54
C HIS A 778 10.86 3.86 -22.56
N LEU A 779 11.40 4.03 -23.77
CA LEU A 779 11.47 3.02 -24.81
C LEU A 779 12.79 2.23 -24.78
N GLN A 780 13.70 2.58 -23.90
CA GLN A 780 14.97 1.87 -23.72
C GLN A 780 14.83 0.68 -22.80
N ASP A 781 15.69 -0.32 -22.96
CA ASP A 781 15.83 -1.40 -22.01
C ASP A 781 16.82 -1.00 -20.90
N LEU A 782 16.72 -1.65 -19.73
CA LEU A 782 17.68 -1.47 -18.66
C LEU A 782 19.09 -1.90 -19.08
N PRO A 783 20.14 -1.32 -18.46
CA PRO A 783 21.50 -1.75 -18.75
C PRO A 783 21.70 -3.22 -18.36
N GLU A 784 22.53 -3.92 -19.12
CA GLU A 784 22.92 -5.29 -18.80
C GLU A 784 24.13 -5.32 -17.89
N VAL A 785 24.22 -6.32 -17.03
CA VAL A 785 25.41 -6.58 -16.23
C VAL A 785 26.49 -7.20 -17.14
N LYS A 786 27.63 -6.54 -17.20
CA LYS A 786 28.76 -6.99 -18.05
C LYS A 786 29.66 -7.97 -17.29
N VAL A 787 30.24 -8.92 -17.99
CA VAL A 787 31.27 -9.81 -17.45
C VAL A 787 32.63 -9.17 -17.70
N LEU A 788 33.34 -8.80 -16.63
CA LEU A 788 34.66 -8.18 -16.67
C LEU A 788 35.65 -9.12 -15.98
N ALA A 789 36.55 -9.74 -16.74
CA ALA A 789 37.42 -10.81 -16.28
C ALA A 789 38.39 -10.39 -15.14
N ASP A 790 38.79 -9.12 -15.14
CA ASP A 790 39.75 -8.55 -14.17
C ASP A 790 39.05 -7.83 -13.00
N SER A 791 37.75 -7.93 -12.88
CA SER A 791 36.96 -7.15 -11.91
C SER A 791 37.32 -7.43 -10.45
N GLU A 792 37.57 -8.69 -10.10
CA GLU A 792 37.93 -9.06 -8.71
C GLU A 792 39.30 -8.49 -8.33
N GLU A 793 40.28 -8.60 -9.20
CA GLU A 793 41.63 -8.08 -8.97
C GLU A 793 41.64 -6.56 -8.83
N ILE A 794 41.03 -5.86 -9.77
CA ILE A 794 40.96 -4.38 -9.76
C ILE A 794 40.17 -3.88 -8.55
N THR A 795 39.04 -4.51 -8.23
CA THR A 795 38.22 -4.14 -7.07
C THR A 795 39.01 -4.27 -5.78
N ALA A 796 39.64 -5.40 -5.54
CA ALA A 796 40.44 -5.63 -4.33
C ALA A 796 41.51 -4.57 -4.17
N LYS A 797 42.24 -4.30 -5.24
CA LYS A 797 43.36 -3.36 -5.31
C LYS A 797 42.92 -1.91 -5.05
N TRP A 798 41.89 -1.47 -5.75
CA TRP A 798 41.42 -0.08 -5.64
C TRP A 798 40.52 0.17 -4.41
N ASP A 799 39.80 -0.82 -3.89
CA ASP A 799 39.10 -0.71 -2.60
C ASP A 799 40.12 -0.51 -1.46
N ALA A 800 41.23 -1.24 -1.51
CA ALA A 800 42.33 -1.04 -0.56
C ALA A 800 42.97 0.36 -0.69
N PHE A 801 43.16 0.85 -1.91
CA PHE A 801 43.57 2.23 -2.16
C PHE A 801 42.58 3.25 -1.58
N MET A 802 41.31 3.06 -1.76
CA MET A 802 40.30 3.97 -1.24
C MET A 802 40.29 4.06 0.28
N GLN A 803 40.57 2.95 1.00
CA GLN A 803 40.75 2.98 2.45
C GLN A 803 41.94 3.83 2.88
N ILE A 804 43.06 3.71 2.16
CA ILE A 804 44.23 4.55 2.40
C ILE A 804 43.96 6.01 2.05
N ARG A 805 43.21 6.26 0.96
CA ARG A 805 42.77 7.59 0.59
C ARG A 805 41.96 8.26 1.68
N ASP A 806 41.06 7.54 2.35
CA ASP A 806 40.30 8.06 3.49
C ASP A 806 41.22 8.59 4.59
N ASN A 807 42.30 7.87 4.89
CA ASN A 807 43.33 8.29 5.86
C ASN A 807 44.05 9.56 5.41
N VAL A 808 44.38 9.66 4.12
CA VAL A 808 45.00 10.85 3.53
C VAL A 808 44.05 12.05 3.61
N GLN A 809 42.76 11.85 3.30
CA GLN A 809 41.73 12.90 3.41
C GLN A 809 41.60 13.41 4.85
N LYS A 810 41.60 12.52 5.84
CA LYS A 810 41.62 12.89 7.28
C LYS A 810 42.84 13.72 7.64
N ALA A 811 44.01 13.33 7.17
CA ALA A 811 45.23 14.07 7.40
C ALA A 811 45.19 15.47 6.76
N LEU A 812 44.63 15.59 5.56
CA LEU A 812 44.45 16.87 4.87
C LEU A 812 43.45 17.76 5.59
N GLU A 813 42.39 17.23 6.09
CA GLU A 813 41.37 17.98 6.87
C GLU A 813 42.00 18.50 8.15
N PHE A 814 42.74 17.66 8.85
CA PHE A 814 43.47 18.03 10.04
C PHE A 814 44.46 19.17 9.78
N ALA A 815 45.19 19.07 8.68
CA ALA A 815 46.15 20.11 8.27
C ALA A 815 45.46 21.46 7.94
N ARG A 816 44.29 21.42 7.34
CA ARG A 816 43.47 22.63 7.08
C ARG A 816 42.97 23.26 8.38
N ASN A 817 42.53 22.43 9.34
CA ASN A 817 42.03 22.90 10.64
C ASN A 817 43.16 23.53 11.47
N GLU A 818 44.39 22.98 11.37
CA GLU A 818 45.60 23.53 11.97
C GLU A 818 46.19 24.73 11.19
N LYS A 819 45.56 25.11 10.07
CA LYS A 819 45.98 26.20 9.20
C LYS A 819 47.40 26.00 8.58
N LEU A 820 47.83 24.77 8.48
CA LEU A 820 49.07 24.43 7.80
C LEU A 820 48.96 24.63 6.30
N ILE A 821 47.78 24.34 5.74
CA ILE A 821 47.39 24.55 4.37
C ILE A 821 46.04 25.23 4.31
N GLY A 822 45.81 26.09 3.28
CA GLY A 822 44.53 26.70 3.04
C GLY A 822 43.61 25.84 2.16
N LYS A 823 44.20 25.15 1.19
CA LYS A 823 43.54 24.25 0.24
C LYS A 823 44.35 23.00 0.03
N SER A 824 43.71 21.85 -0.21
CA SER A 824 44.38 20.58 -0.51
C SER A 824 45.33 20.69 -1.70
N MET A 825 45.02 21.51 -2.71
CA MET A 825 45.88 21.75 -3.89
C MET A 825 47.20 22.47 -3.57
N LEU A 826 47.38 23.01 -2.37
CA LEU A 826 48.64 23.61 -1.94
C LEU A 826 49.53 22.62 -1.17
N ALA A 827 49.03 21.40 -0.98
CA ALA A 827 49.68 20.40 -0.14
C ALA A 827 50.65 19.48 -0.94
N LYS A 828 51.66 18.99 -0.21
CA LYS A 828 52.42 17.82 -0.56
C LYS A 828 52.03 16.72 0.44
N VAL A 829 51.68 15.53 -0.06
CA VAL A 829 51.45 14.33 0.75
C VAL A 829 52.69 13.46 0.71
N THR A 830 53.26 13.17 1.88
CA THR A 830 54.25 12.14 2.04
C THR A 830 53.62 10.96 2.75
N LEU A 831 53.54 9.83 2.07
CA LEU A 831 52.89 8.62 2.56
C LEU A 831 53.95 7.57 2.95
N TYR A 832 53.94 7.16 4.22
CA TYR A 832 54.81 6.13 4.77
C TYR A 832 54.06 4.83 4.78
N VAL A 833 54.64 3.79 4.18
CA VAL A 833 54.01 2.48 3.98
C VAL A 833 54.93 1.32 4.33
N ASP A 834 54.34 0.26 4.85
CA ASP A 834 54.96 -1.05 5.09
C ASP A 834 54.06 -2.18 4.64
N GLY A 835 54.62 -3.39 4.52
CA GLY A 835 53.86 -4.63 4.33
C GLY A 835 52.90 -4.60 3.16
N GLU A 836 51.64 -4.84 3.43
CA GLU A 836 50.56 -4.90 2.41
C GLU A 836 50.38 -3.57 1.69
N ALA A 837 50.46 -2.42 2.39
CA ALA A 837 50.32 -1.10 1.81
C ALA A 837 51.45 -0.81 0.82
N LYS A 838 52.72 -1.23 1.14
CA LYS A 838 53.85 -1.13 0.23
C LYS A 838 53.61 -1.94 -1.04
N THR A 839 53.19 -3.19 -0.88
CA THR A 839 52.87 -4.10 -1.99
C THR A 839 51.77 -3.52 -2.88
N LEU A 840 50.75 -2.93 -2.26
CA LEU A 840 49.63 -2.28 -2.98
C LEU A 840 50.15 -1.13 -3.86
N PHE A 841 50.90 -0.20 -3.28
CA PHE A 841 51.40 0.96 -4.03
C PHE A 841 52.42 0.61 -5.12
N ASP A 842 53.22 -0.45 -4.92
CA ASP A 842 54.10 -1.00 -5.95
C ASP A 842 53.31 -1.56 -7.16
N SER A 843 52.10 -2.02 -6.95
CA SER A 843 51.22 -2.59 -7.95
C SER A 843 50.25 -1.59 -8.63
N LEU A 844 50.04 -0.42 -7.99
CA LEU A 844 49.11 0.58 -8.51
C LEU A 844 49.76 1.44 -9.62
N GLU A 845 49.00 1.68 -10.68
CA GLU A 845 49.38 2.61 -11.74
C GLU A 845 48.59 3.90 -11.59
N GLY A 846 49.23 5.04 -11.68
CA GLY A 846 48.58 6.33 -11.69
C GLY A 846 49.41 7.46 -11.14
N ASP A 847 48.91 8.67 -11.34
CA ASP A 847 49.46 9.90 -10.72
C ASP A 847 48.78 10.10 -9.36
N PHE A 848 49.49 9.73 -8.30
CA PHE A 848 48.95 9.76 -6.94
C PHE A 848 48.66 11.19 -6.45
N ALA A 849 49.45 12.17 -6.89
CA ALA A 849 49.13 13.58 -6.57
C ALA A 849 47.74 13.95 -7.10
N GLN A 850 47.43 13.55 -8.33
CA GLN A 850 46.15 13.74 -8.95
C GLN A 850 45.01 12.98 -8.23
N LEU A 851 45.27 11.70 -7.89
CA LEU A 851 44.29 10.86 -7.23
C LEU A 851 43.96 11.31 -5.78
N PHE A 852 44.93 11.89 -5.08
CA PHE A 852 44.73 12.50 -3.75
C PHE A 852 44.27 13.97 -3.83
N ILE A 853 44.25 14.56 -5.02
CA ILE A 853 43.85 15.94 -5.28
C ILE A 853 44.76 16.90 -4.50
N VAL A 854 46.08 16.69 -4.64
CA VAL A 854 47.16 17.53 -4.09
C VAL A 854 48.15 17.91 -5.17
N SER A 855 49.05 18.85 -4.89
CA SER A 855 50.03 19.28 -5.85
C SER A 855 51.24 18.35 -5.98
N ASP A 856 51.63 17.65 -4.91
CA ASP A 856 52.82 16.81 -4.90
C ASP A 856 52.56 15.59 -4.01
N PHE A 857 53.23 14.49 -4.35
CA PHE A 857 53.12 13.22 -3.64
C PHE A 857 54.50 12.52 -3.57
N GLU A 858 54.81 11.99 -2.42
CA GLU A 858 56.00 11.18 -2.20
C GLU A 858 55.66 9.90 -1.40
N LEU A 859 56.13 8.77 -1.88
CA LEU A 859 55.98 7.48 -1.20
C LEU A 859 57.30 7.11 -0.50
N VAL A 860 57.27 6.82 0.80
CA VAL A 860 58.41 6.45 1.60
C VAL A 860 58.16 5.08 2.22
N GLU A 861 59.11 4.18 2.05
CA GLU A 861 59.06 2.86 2.69
C GLU A 861 59.49 2.96 4.15
N GLY A 862 58.77 2.29 5.02
CA GLY A 862 59.03 2.23 6.46
C GLY A 862 58.21 3.22 7.29
N LEU A 863 57.27 2.68 8.08
CA LEU A 863 56.44 3.48 9.01
C LEU A 863 57.31 4.14 10.09
N GLU A 864 58.43 3.57 10.41
CA GLU A 864 59.43 4.11 11.37
C GLU A 864 60.06 5.41 10.90
N ASN A 865 60.05 5.67 9.61
CA ASN A 865 60.60 6.89 9.02
C ASN A 865 59.60 8.09 9.11
N ALA A 866 58.38 7.85 9.56
CA ALA A 866 57.39 8.92 9.69
C ALA A 866 57.73 9.81 10.89
N PRO A 867 57.65 11.15 10.74
CA PRO A 867 57.80 12.07 11.87
C PRO A 867 56.73 11.89 12.93
N GLU A 868 56.99 12.28 14.16
CA GLU A 868 56.02 12.20 15.26
C GLU A 868 54.73 13.00 14.95
N SER A 869 54.87 14.08 14.20
CA SER A 869 53.74 14.94 13.80
C SER A 869 52.86 14.34 12.69
N ALA A 870 53.28 13.21 12.11
CA ALA A 870 52.48 12.58 11.04
C ALA A 870 51.16 11.99 11.55
N PHE A 871 50.13 12.07 10.74
CA PHE A 871 48.89 11.37 11.00
C PHE A 871 49.11 9.86 10.87
N LYS A 872 48.81 9.10 11.91
CA LYS A 872 49.09 7.66 11.96
C LYS A 872 47.78 6.86 11.97
N SER A 873 47.74 5.83 11.15
CA SER A 873 46.73 4.79 11.17
C SER A 873 47.36 3.43 11.28
N ASN A 874 46.53 2.36 11.36
CA ASN A 874 47.07 0.99 11.46
C ASN A 874 47.80 0.54 10.19
N GLN A 875 47.61 1.25 9.06
CA GLN A 875 48.14 0.82 7.76
C GLN A 875 49.24 1.75 7.22
N VAL A 876 49.09 3.05 7.46
CA VAL A 876 49.96 4.07 6.86
C VAL A 876 50.15 5.25 7.81
N ALA A 877 51.21 6.03 7.56
CA ALA A 877 51.39 7.32 8.18
C ALA A 877 51.43 8.40 7.09
N VAL A 878 50.80 9.53 7.36
CA VAL A 878 50.63 10.61 6.38
C VAL A 878 51.21 11.88 6.95
N GLN A 879 52.19 12.47 6.25
CA GLN A 879 52.68 13.79 6.54
C GLN A 879 52.18 14.77 5.48
N ILE A 880 51.57 15.87 5.94
CA ILE A 880 51.13 16.95 5.09
C ILE A 880 52.08 18.14 5.23
N THR A 881 52.62 18.61 4.12
CA THR A 881 53.47 19.79 4.04
C THR A 881 53.00 20.70 2.94
N VAL A 882 53.48 21.95 2.90
CA VAL A 882 53.21 22.86 1.81
C VAL A 882 54.02 22.43 0.60
N ALA A 883 53.37 22.33 -0.56
CA ALA A 883 54.07 21.97 -1.80
C ALA A 883 55.06 23.04 -2.20
N GLU A 884 56.24 22.60 -2.70
CA GLU A 884 57.32 23.47 -3.16
C GLU A 884 57.10 23.86 -4.64
N GLY A 885 57.35 25.11 -4.97
CA GLY A 885 57.22 25.63 -6.34
C GLY A 885 56.26 26.82 -6.44
N GLU A 886 55.89 27.16 -7.64
CA GLU A 886 54.91 28.21 -7.91
C GLU A 886 53.61 27.64 -8.46
N THR A 887 52.51 28.38 -8.25
CA THR A 887 51.21 27.98 -8.77
C THR A 887 51.14 28.23 -10.28
N CYS A 888 50.90 27.19 -11.06
CA CYS A 888 50.67 27.29 -12.49
C CYS A 888 49.39 28.10 -12.74
N GLU A 889 49.51 29.13 -13.60
CA GLU A 889 48.34 30.01 -13.92
C GLU A 889 47.19 29.27 -14.59
N ARG A 890 47.48 28.19 -15.36
CA ARG A 890 46.47 27.45 -16.12
C ARG A 890 45.84 26.31 -15.30
N CYS A 891 46.63 25.39 -14.75
CA CYS A 891 46.10 24.22 -14.03
C CYS A 891 45.92 24.43 -12.52
N ARG A 892 46.45 25.54 -11.99
CA ARG A 892 46.38 25.89 -10.55
C ARG A 892 47.10 24.94 -9.58
N VAL A 893 47.89 24.02 -10.13
CA VAL A 893 48.73 23.10 -9.35
C VAL A 893 50.03 23.78 -9.01
N VAL A 894 50.57 23.57 -7.81
CA VAL A 894 51.89 24.07 -7.43
C VAL A 894 52.94 23.10 -7.98
N LYS A 895 53.80 23.60 -8.85
CA LYS A 895 54.85 22.83 -9.53
C LYS A 895 56.19 23.52 -9.47
N LYS A 896 57.27 22.74 -9.38
CA LYS A 896 58.67 23.26 -9.43
C LYS A 896 59.09 23.69 -10.80
N ASP A 897 58.48 23.21 -11.84
CA ASP A 897 58.79 23.47 -13.25
C ASP A 897 58.02 24.62 -13.86
N VAL A 898 57.31 25.42 -13.07
CA VAL A 898 56.67 26.65 -13.58
C VAL A 898 57.73 27.59 -14.13
N GLY A 899 57.52 28.00 -15.37
CA GLY A 899 58.52 28.85 -16.06
C GLY A 899 59.56 28.08 -16.83
N VAL A 900 59.50 26.76 -16.91
CA VAL A 900 60.47 25.94 -17.69
C VAL A 900 60.46 26.29 -19.18
N ASN A 901 59.31 26.72 -19.71
CA ASN A 901 59.21 27.28 -21.05
C ASN A 901 59.29 28.82 -20.97
N PRO A 902 60.35 29.46 -21.50
CA PRO A 902 60.50 30.92 -21.39
C PRO A 902 59.38 31.72 -22.04
N ASN A 903 58.72 31.16 -23.06
CA ASN A 903 57.58 31.81 -23.74
C ASN A 903 56.27 31.73 -22.89
N HIS A 904 56.24 30.88 -21.88
CA HIS A 904 55.11 30.70 -20.96
C HIS A 904 55.62 30.67 -19.52
N PRO A 905 56.12 31.78 -19.00
CA PRO A 905 56.84 31.81 -17.73
C PRO A 905 55.97 31.50 -16.48
N THR A 906 54.65 31.61 -16.64
CA THR A 906 53.68 31.33 -15.55
C THR A 906 53.07 29.92 -15.60
N LEU A 907 53.45 29.11 -16.60
CA LEU A 907 52.94 27.77 -16.79
C LEU A 907 53.93 26.69 -16.36
N CYS A 908 53.40 25.59 -15.80
CA CYS A 908 54.13 24.36 -15.61
C CYS A 908 54.48 23.70 -16.96
N GLY A 909 55.43 22.77 -17.00
CA GLY A 909 55.83 22.11 -18.25
C GLY A 909 54.67 21.47 -19.01
N ARG A 910 53.82 20.72 -18.28
CA ARG A 910 52.60 20.12 -18.89
C ARG A 910 51.72 21.14 -19.60
N CYS A 911 51.35 22.19 -18.90
CA CYS A 911 50.45 23.23 -19.47
C CYS A 911 51.10 24.01 -20.61
N ALA A 912 52.41 24.27 -20.49
CA ALA A 912 53.15 24.93 -21.59
C ALA A 912 53.18 24.07 -22.86
N ASP A 913 53.45 22.78 -22.73
CA ASP A 913 53.40 21.83 -23.86
C ASP A 913 52.03 21.74 -24.52
N ILE A 914 50.97 21.70 -23.74
CA ILE A 914 49.58 21.66 -24.24
C ILE A 914 49.26 22.94 -25.01
N VAL A 915 49.59 24.12 -24.45
CA VAL A 915 49.32 25.42 -25.09
C VAL A 915 50.11 25.56 -26.40
N VAL A 916 51.39 25.26 -26.41
CA VAL A 916 52.22 25.29 -27.60
C VAL A 916 51.69 24.39 -28.72
N LYS A 917 51.34 23.13 -28.32
CA LYS A 917 50.97 22.09 -29.28
C LYS A 917 49.56 22.25 -29.86
N HIS A 918 48.60 22.79 -29.10
CA HIS A 918 47.21 22.78 -29.45
C HIS A 918 46.56 24.18 -29.62
N TYR A 919 47.20 25.24 -29.14
CA TYR A 919 46.62 26.59 -29.14
C TYR A 919 47.49 27.68 -29.80
N GLU A 920 48.70 27.34 -30.18
CA GLU A 920 49.62 28.28 -30.85
C GLU A 920 49.92 27.95 -32.34
N ALA A 921 49.31 26.86 -32.83
CA ALA A 921 49.57 26.42 -34.22
C ALA A 921 48.74 27.21 -35.26
#